data_e473c65348f56e8f5115464f7d44d668
#
_entry.id   e473c65348f56e8f5115464f7d44d668
#
_cell.length_a   1.000
_cell.length_b   1.000
_cell.length_c   1.000
_cell.angle_alpha   90.00
_cell.angle_beta   90.00
_cell.angle_gamma   90.00
#
_symmetry.space_group_name_H-M   'P 1'
#
loop_
_entity.id
_entity.type
_entity.pdbx_description
1 polymer ?
#
loop_
_entity_poly.entity_id
_entity_poly.type
_entity_poly.pdbx_seq_one_letter_code
_entity_poly.pdbx_strand_id
1 'polypeptide(L)'
;MSNQALATLAFFGVGVNLVLFLTRVLDQDTADAANSVSKWTGTVYLCSLIGAFLSDSYWGRYLTCAFFQAILVLGCGLLSLSSWLFLIKPAGCGDGKLECVPSSTLGVAIFYMSIYLVALGYGGHQPTLATFGSDQFDESNPKEKDSKTAFFCYFYFALNVGSLFSNTILVYYEDIGEWTLGFLVALGSAVIALVSFLFGSPGYRYVKPCGNPIPRVAQVFTAAAKKWNIVAANPDELYEVEGSESAIKGSRKILHSTKLSFLDKAATLTEKDLAGPMNPWRICTVTQVEEAKCVLKMLPIWLCTIIYSVVFTQMASLFVEQGDIMDSHIGNFHLPAASMSAFDILSVLIFTGIYRQILLPIAGRLSGNPKGLTELQRMGIGLIIGMFAMVAAGITEFERLKRVIPEEKTSSLSIFWQVPQYVLVGASEVFMYVGQLEFFNGQAPDGIKSFGSSLCMASISLGNYVSSMLVNMVMGITARGAKPGWIPDDLNTGHMDRFYFLIAALTAVDFVVYVFCARWYKCINLDDNGKELVPLGQEDEVLAKLKLKTELLECTLSRRHCFEFKPTTPESPPSATPDSVQPIDVHLRYPRRTGSGNELCDDTRARPRCCVTQQDLAGDKDEMSTCEHGSSRSAEIVTIDGWGFQASPTA
;
A
#
# COMPACT_ATOMS: atom_id res chain seq x y z
N MET A 1 16.61 4.79 -0.86
CA MET A 1 16.52 4.19 0.48
C MET A 1 16.88 5.20 1.55
N SER A 2 18.14 5.66 1.64
CA SER A 2 18.56 6.63 2.68
C SER A 2 17.72 7.92 2.67
N ASN A 3 17.41 8.46 1.50
CA ASN A 3 16.53 9.62 1.38
C ASN A 3 15.16 9.38 2.03
N GLN A 4 14.52 8.21 1.79
CA GLN A 4 13.23 7.88 2.41
C GLN A 4 13.33 7.81 3.94
N ALA A 5 14.33 7.10 4.48
CA ALA A 5 14.51 6.99 5.93
C ALA A 5 14.67 8.37 6.58
N LEU A 6 15.51 9.24 6.00
CA LEU A 6 15.79 10.56 6.53
C LEU A 6 14.60 11.53 6.39
N ALA A 7 13.89 11.50 5.27
CA ALA A 7 12.68 12.32 5.09
C ALA A 7 11.55 11.86 6.04
N THR A 8 11.42 10.56 6.26
CA THR A 8 10.46 9.99 7.22
C THR A 8 10.83 10.38 8.66
N LEU A 9 12.12 10.31 9.02
CA LEU A 9 12.60 10.75 10.31
C LEU A 9 12.27 12.24 10.55
N ALA A 10 12.49 13.09 9.54
CA ALA A 10 12.15 14.51 9.64
C ALA A 10 10.65 14.75 9.87
N PHE A 11 9.80 14.02 9.16
CA PHE A 11 8.36 14.17 9.27
C PHE A 11 7.82 13.69 10.63
N PHE A 12 8.17 12.47 11.03
CA PHE A 12 7.72 11.92 12.31
C PHE A 12 8.36 12.61 13.50
N GLY A 13 9.58 13.18 13.37
CA GLY A 13 10.20 14.02 14.38
C GLY A 13 9.46 15.33 14.65
N VAL A 14 8.55 15.74 13.78
CA VAL A 14 7.62 16.85 14.04
C VAL A 14 6.24 16.34 14.47
N GLY A 15 5.80 15.19 13.93
CA GLY A 15 4.41 14.77 13.98
C GLY A 15 4.01 13.93 15.18
N VAL A 16 4.90 13.08 15.70
CA VAL A 16 4.50 12.04 16.69
C VAL A 16 4.14 12.65 18.04
N ASN A 17 4.90 13.62 18.50
CA ASN A 17 4.63 14.35 19.75
C ASN A 17 3.81 15.64 19.53
N LEU A 18 3.30 15.88 18.33
CA LEU A 18 2.64 17.14 17.99
C LEU A 18 1.43 17.40 18.89
N VAL A 19 0.67 16.37 19.27
CA VAL A 19 -0.47 16.51 20.17
C VAL A 19 -0.03 17.02 21.54
N LEU A 20 1.04 16.46 22.10
CA LEU A 20 1.59 16.90 23.40
C LEU A 20 2.23 18.30 23.32
N PHE A 21 2.81 18.67 22.18
CA PHE A 21 3.27 20.03 21.96
C PHE A 21 2.11 21.04 22.00
N LEU A 22 0.97 20.70 21.36
CA LEU A 22 -0.21 21.53 21.33
C LEU A 22 -0.87 21.67 22.71
N THR A 23 -0.94 20.61 23.49
CA THR A 23 -1.54 20.63 24.83
C THR A 23 -0.59 21.23 25.86
N ARG A 24 0.68 20.82 25.92
CA ARG A 24 1.61 21.25 26.98
C ARG A 24 2.29 22.59 26.73
N VAL A 25 2.50 23.00 25.46
CA VAL A 25 3.25 24.24 25.10
C VAL A 25 2.31 25.34 24.62
N LEU A 26 1.32 24.99 23.82
CA LEU A 26 0.34 25.95 23.28
C LEU A 26 -0.96 26.03 24.10
N ASP A 27 -1.07 25.25 25.18
CA ASP A 27 -2.21 25.24 26.12
C ASP A 27 -3.57 25.07 25.40
N GLN A 28 -3.61 24.15 24.43
CA GLN A 28 -4.85 23.79 23.72
C GLN A 28 -5.58 22.69 24.46
N ASP A 29 -6.90 22.76 24.44
CA ASP A 29 -7.76 21.69 24.94
C ASP A 29 -7.47 20.37 24.22
N THR A 30 -7.54 19.24 24.93
CA THR A 30 -7.22 17.90 24.40
C THR A 30 -7.97 17.58 23.11
N ALA A 31 -9.28 17.90 23.06
CA ALA A 31 -10.10 17.69 21.86
C ALA A 31 -9.64 18.55 20.68
N ASP A 32 -9.28 19.82 20.94
CA ASP A 32 -8.81 20.74 19.92
C ASP A 32 -7.40 20.39 19.43
N ALA A 33 -6.51 19.93 20.31
CA ALA A 33 -5.20 19.40 19.94
C ALA A 33 -5.32 18.16 19.07
N ALA A 34 -6.14 17.17 19.45
CA ALA A 34 -6.40 15.97 18.64
C ALA A 34 -7.00 16.32 17.26
N ASN A 35 -7.93 17.29 17.22
CA ASN A 35 -8.48 17.82 15.98
C ASN A 35 -7.44 18.50 15.11
N SER A 36 -6.53 19.28 15.71
CA SER A 36 -5.46 20.00 15.00
C SER A 36 -4.47 19.03 14.38
N VAL A 37 -4.06 17.97 15.11
CA VAL A 37 -3.20 16.89 14.61
C VAL A 37 -3.88 16.15 13.47
N SER A 38 -5.16 15.77 13.64
CA SER A 38 -5.93 15.08 12.59
C SER A 38 -6.05 15.91 11.31
N LYS A 39 -6.33 17.22 11.42
CA LYS A 39 -6.39 18.15 10.28
C LYS A 39 -5.02 18.31 9.61
N TRP A 40 -3.96 18.43 10.40
CA TRP A 40 -2.59 18.54 9.89
C TRP A 40 -2.19 17.26 9.13
N THR A 41 -2.36 16.08 9.72
CA THR A 41 -2.07 14.78 9.09
C THR A 41 -2.93 14.59 7.84
N GLY A 42 -4.23 14.94 7.90
CA GLY A 42 -5.11 14.93 6.74
C GLY A 42 -4.60 15.82 5.61
N THR A 43 -4.06 17.00 5.93
CA THR A 43 -3.47 17.91 4.94
C THR A 43 -2.20 17.33 4.31
N VAL A 44 -1.34 16.65 5.09
CA VAL A 44 -0.15 15.94 4.57
C VAL A 44 -0.55 14.99 3.43
N TYR A 45 -1.51 14.12 3.70
CA TYR A 45 -1.96 13.13 2.72
C TYR A 45 -2.78 13.75 1.58
N LEU A 46 -3.46 14.89 1.79
CA LEU A 46 -4.11 15.64 0.71
C LEU A 46 -3.08 16.26 -0.24
N CYS A 47 -1.97 16.79 0.29
CA CYS A 47 -0.87 17.32 -0.50
C CYS A 47 -0.19 16.25 -1.36
N SER A 48 -0.32 14.96 -1.01
CA SER A 48 0.18 13.87 -1.84
C SER A 48 -0.51 13.77 -3.21
N LEU A 49 -1.81 14.13 -3.28
CA LEU A 49 -2.53 14.24 -4.54
C LEU A 49 -1.95 15.32 -5.43
N ILE A 50 -1.58 16.47 -4.84
CA ILE A 50 -0.96 17.59 -5.56
C ILE A 50 0.40 17.17 -6.11
N GLY A 51 1.23 16.52 -5.27
CA GLY A 51 2.55 16.02 -5.67
C GLY A 51 2.47 15.01 -6.81
N ALA A 52 1.61 14.00 -6.70
CA ALA A 52 1.40 13.00 -7.73
C ALA A 52 0.89 13.62 -9.04
N PHE A 53 -0.07 14.55 -8.95
CA PHE A 53 -0.61 15.25 -10.11
C PHE A 53 0.44 16.09 -10.84
N LEU A 54 1.23 16.90 -10.11
CA LEU A 54 2.30 17.72 -10.71
C LEU A 54 3.40 16.86 -11.31
N SER A 55 3.73 15.76 -10.64
CA SER A 55 4.74 14.79 -11.07
C SER A 55 4.39 14.15 -12.43
N ASP A 56 3.16 13.66 -12.57
CA ASP A 56 2.77 12.89 -13.75
C ASP A 56 2.33 13.78 -14.90
N SER A 57 1.80 15.00 -14.60
CA SER A 57 1.23 15.88 -15.61
C SER A 57 2.20 16.90 -16.19
N TYR A 58 3.12 17.47 -15.38
CA TYR A 58 3.88 18.66 -15.77
C TYR A 58 5.38 18.59 -15.51
N TRP A 59 5.80 18.37 -14.26
CA TRP A 59 7.20 18.56 -13.85
C TRP A 59 8.07 17.32 -14.00
N GLY A 60 7.44 16.14 -14.05
CA GLY A 60 8.15 14.88 -13.94
C GLY A 60 8.59 14.59 -12.49
N ARG A 61 8.92 13.34 -12.23
CA ARG A 61 9.10 12.82 -10.86
C ARG A 61 10.29 13.41 -10.12
N TYR A 62 11.42 13.59 -10.81
CA TYR A 62 12.63 14.15 -10.20
C TYR A 62 12.45 15.58 -9.68
N LEU A 63 11.96 16.49 -10.55
CA LEU A 63 11.80 17.90 -10.16
C LEU A 63 10.76 18.06 -9.06
N THR A 64 9.68 17.29 -9.12
CA THR A 64 8.64 17.29 -8.06
C THR A 64 9.22 16.84 -6.73
N CYS A 65 10.01 15.73 -6.69
CA CYS A 65 10.68 15.30 -5.47
C CYS A 65 11.60 16.38 -4.91
N ALA A 66 12.47 16.96 -5.74
CA ALA A 66 13.42 17.97 -5.29
C ALA A 66 12.72 19.24 -4.74
N PHE A 67 11.67 19.70 -5.42
CA PHE A 67 10.93 20.89 -5.04
C PHE A 67 10.18 20.71 -3.70
N PHE A 68 9.43 19.64 -3.55
CA PHE A 68 8.69 19.38 -2.31
C PHE A 68 9.63 19.05 -1.14
N GLN A 69 10.75 18.39 -1.40
CA GLN A 69 11.76 18.16 -0.36
C GLN A 69 12.44 19.47 0.08
N ALA A 70 12.66 20.43 -0.82
CA ALA A 70 13.13 21.77 -0.44
C ALA A 70 12.10 22.52 0.42
N ILE A 71 10.80 22.37 0.15
CA ILE A 71 9.73 22.91 1.00
C ILE A 71 9.76 22.26 2.38
N LEU A 72 9.98 20.95 2.48
CA LEU A 72 10.12 20.24 3.75
C LEU A 72 11.27 20.83 4.58
N VAL A 73 12.44 21.04 3.97
CA VAL A 73 13.61 21.68 4.62
C VAL A 73 13.26 23.09 5.10
N LEU A 74 12.56 23.88 4.28
CA LEU A 74 12.11 25.22 4.66
C LEU A 74 11.17 25.19 5.88
N GLY A 75 10.19 24.28 5.88
CA GLY A 75 9.24 24.12 6.98
C GLY A 75 9.93 23.72 8.28
N CYS A 76 10.79 22.70 8.26
CA CYS A 76 11.58 22.28 9.41
C CYS A 76 12.55 23.39 9.87
N GLY A 77 13.12 24.17 8.93
CA GLY A 77 14.00 25.29 9.20
C GLY A 77 13.29 26.42 9.95
N LEU A 78 12.11 26.83 9.49
CA LEU A 78 11.32 27.85 10.16
C LEU A 78 10.86 27.39 11.55
N LEU A 79 10.47 26.12 11.69
CA LEU A 79 10.06 25.55 12.97
C LEU A 79 11.23 25.53 13.97
N SER A 80 12.41 25.07 13.54
CA SER A 80 13.62 25.02 14.36
C SER A 80 14.08 26.42 14.76
N LEU A 81 14.10 27.36 13.81
CA LEU A 81 14.53 28.74 14.05
C LEU A 81 13.60 29.45 15.04
N SER A 82 12.28 29.30 14.86
CA SER A 82 11.29 29.94 15.74
C SER A 82 11.31 29.33 17.15
N SER A 83 11.57 28.04 17.29
CA SER A 83 11.76 27.39 18.59
C SER A 83 13.07 27.85 19.26
N TRP A 84 14.18 27.96 18.50
CA TRP A 84 15.46 28.41 19.00
C TRP A 84 15.43 29.89 19.44
N LEU A 85 14.71 30.76 18.73
CA LEU A 85 14.50 32.15 19.08
C LEU A 85 13.46 32.37 20.20
N PHE A 86 12.96 31.29 20.81
CA PHE A 86 11.92 31.32 21.85
C PHE A 86 10.61 32.03 21.45
N LEU A 87 10.30 32.10 20.16
CA LEU A 87 9.09 32.71 19.64
C LEU A 87 7.87 31.83 19.89
N ILE A 88 8.06 30.51 19.84
CA ILE A 88 7.01 29.51 20.03
C ILE A 88 7.06 28.96 21.46
N LYS A 89 8.25 28.71 21.98
CA LYS A 89 8.50 28.07 23.26
C LYS A 89 9.42 28.97 24.12
N PRO A 90 8.91 29.58 25.20
CA PRO A 90 9.74 30.21 26.19
C PRO A 90 10.70 29.23 26.86
N ALA A 91 11.85 29.69 27.35
CA ALA A 91 12.83 28.85 28.02
C ALA A 91 12.23 28.14 29.24
N GLY A 92 12.43 26.81 29.30
CA GLY A 92 11.96 25.96 30.40
C GLY A 92 10.47 25.53 30.31
N CYS A 93 9.82 25.82 29.18
CA CYS A 93 8.42 25.43 28.95
C CYS A 93 8.31 24.02 28.34
N GLY A 94 7.31 23.23 28.75
CA GLY A 94 6.96 21.94 28.14
C GLY A 94 7.60 20.71 28.79
N ASP A 95 8.26 20.87 29.94
CA ASP A 95 8.77 19.76 30.77
C ASP A 95 7.78 19.34 31.88
N GLY A 96 6.59 19.94 31.87
CA GLY A 96 5.54 19.69 32.88
C GLY A 96 5.82 20.30 34.27
N LYS A 97 6.94 21.00 34.43
CA LYS A 97 7.38 21.55 35.73
C LYS A 97 7.14 23.03 35.92
N LEU A 98 6.97 23.76 34.83
CA LEU A 98 6.80 25.22 34.83
C LEU A 98 5.51 25.61 34.09
N GLU A 99 4.75 26.54 34.66
CA GLU A 99 3.64 27.19 33.94
C GLU A 99 4.19 27.99 32.78
N CYS A 100 3.76 27.67 31.56
CA CYS A 100 4.19 28.33 30.35
C CYS A 100 3.53 29.71 30.22
N VAL A 101 4.30 30.73 29.94
CA VAL A 101 3.76 32.02 29.51
C VAL A 101 3.09 31.83 28.14
N PRO A 102 1.86 32.30 27.92
CA PRO A 102 1.18 32.15 26.65
C PRO A 102 2.03 32.62 25.47
N SER A 103 2.12 31.81 24.44
CA SER A 103 2.86 32.13 23.21
C SER A 103 2.30 33.37 22.55
N SER A 104 3.16 34.21 21.96
CA SER A 104 2.69 35.39 21.22
C SER A 104 1.87 34.96 19.99
N THR A 105 0.87 35.75 19.61
CA THR A 105 0.07 35.48 18.39
C THR A 105 0.93 35.29 17.15
N LEU A 106 2.04 36.02 17.04
CA LEU A 106 3.01 35.87 15.96
C LEU A 106 3.73 34.52 16.04
N GLY A 107 4.12 34.07 17.23
CA GLY A 107 4.75 32.76 17.43
C GLY A 107 3.83 31.61 17.01
N VAL A 108 2.56 31.67 17.41
CA VAL A 108 1.56 30.68 17.01
C VAL A 108 1.34 30.67 15.49
N ALA A 109 1.26 31.85 14.85
CA ALA A 109 1.13 31.95 13.39
C ALA A 109 2.34 31.36 12.65
N ILE A 110 3.56 31.62 13.12
CA ILE A 110 4.79 31.06 12.53
C ILE A 110 4.82 29.52 12.73
N PHE A 111 4.41 29.05 13.90
CA PHE A 111 4.31 27.61 14.16
C PHE A 111 3.38 26.91 13.17
N TYR A 112 2.13 27.38 13.04
CA TYR A 112 1.19 26.78 12.09
C TYR A 112 1.66 26.88 10.66
N MET A 113 2.25 28.01 10.24
CA MET A 113 2.84 28.14 8.91
C MET A 113 3.95 27.09 8.71
N SER A 114 4.82 26.89 9.70
CA SER A 114 5.92 25.92 9.63
C SER A 114 5.44 24.49 9.50
N ILE A 115 4.50 24.05 10.33
CA ILE A 115 3.97 22.67 10.28
C ILE A 115 3.18 22.41 8.99
N TYR A 116 2.46 23.39 8.45
CA TYR A 116 1.77 23.21 7.15
C TYR A 116 2.73 23.24 5.97
N LEU A 117 3.89 23.92 6.05
CA LEU A 117 4.97 23.76 5.08
C LEU A 117 5.59 22.36 5.15
N VAL A 118 5.79 21.82 6.36
CA VAL A 118 6.23 20.42 6.54
C VAL A 118 5.21 19.45 5.90
N ALA A 119 3.91 19.69 6.15
CA ALA A 119 2.82 18.90 5.56
C ALA A 119 2.84 18.92 4.02
N LEU A 120 2.98 20.09 3.43
CA LEU A 120 3.07 20.27 1.98
C LEU A 120 4.31 19.59 1.41
N GLY A 121 5.47 19.81 2.04
CA GLY A 121 6.77 19.27 1.60
C GLY A 121 6.80 17.75 1.65
N TYR A 122 6.48 17.15 2.79
CA TYR A 122 6.49 15.69 2.94
C TYR A 122 5.39 15.01 2.13
N GLY A 123 4.16 15.56 2.17
CA GLY A 123 3.03 15.03 1.42
C GLY A 123 3.30 14.97 -0.08
N GLY A 124 3.80 16.04 -0.69
CA GLY A 124 4.09 16.07 -2.12
C GLY A 124 5.30 15.23 -2.54
N HIS A 125 6.26 15.04 -1.63
CA HIS A 125 7.47 14.27 -1.87
C HIS A 125 7.24 12.75 -1.82
N GLN A 126 6.55 12.25 -0.80
CA GLN A 126 6.46 10.82 -0.47
C GLN A 126 5.96 9.92 -1.61
N PRO A 127 4.79 10.17 -2.26
CA PRO A 127 4.28 9.31 -3.32
C PRO A 127 5.16 9.37 -4.57
N THR A 128 5.75 10.53 -4.83
CA THR A 128 6.59 10.77 -6.00
C THR A 128 7.93 10.06 -5.88
N LEU A 129 8.52 10.01 -4.68
CA LEU A 129 9.80 9.34 -4.45
C LEU A 129 9.70 7.81 -4.64
N ALA A 130 8.63 7.18 -4.19
CA ALA A 130 8.39 5.75 -4.38
C ALA A 130 8.31 5.38 -5.86
N THR A 131 7.55 6.17 -6.63
CA THR A 131 7.41 5.97 -8.09
C THR A 131 8.70 6.30 -8.83
N PHE A 132 9.39 7.40 -8.48
CA PHE A 132 10.69 7.75 -9.03
C PHE A 132 11.75 6.65 -8.82
N GLY A 133 11.78 6.07 -7.61
CA GLY A 133 12.68 4.97 -7.30
C GLY A 133 12.36 3.70 -8.10
N SER A 134 11.09 3.42 -8.36
CA SER A 134 10.68 2.27 -9.18
C SER A 134 11.04 2.44 -10.66
N ASP A 135 11.11 3.67 -11.16
CA ASP A 135 11.48 3.99 -12.54
C ASP A 135 12.97 3.79 -12.84
N GLN A 136 13.79 3.61 -11.80
CA GLN A 136 15.21 3.33 -11.98
C GLN A 136 15.47 1.91 -12.52
N PHE A 137 14.44 1.04 -12.54
CA PHE A 137 14.52 -0.34 -13.00
C PHE A 137 13.82 -0.53 -14.36
N ASP A 138 14.48 -1.26 -15.26
CA ASP A 138 13.93 -1.64 -16.56
C ASP A 138 13.11 -2.93 -16.44
N GLU A 139 11.81 -2.86 -16.65
CA GLU A 139 10.90 -4.02 -16.57
C GLU A 139 11.11 -5.02 -17.72
N SER A 140 11.75 -4.62 -18.83
CA SER A 140 12.06 -5.51 -19.95
C SER A 140 13.19 -6.50 -19.59
N ASN A 141 14.04 -6.15 -18.61
CA ASN A 141 15.10 -7.00 -18.11
C ASN A 141 14.61 -7.85 -16.92
N PRO A 142 14.54 -9.19 -17.02
CA PRO A 142 14.05 -10.04 -15.93
C PRO A 142 14.76 -9.83 -14.60
N LYS A 143 16.08 -9.59 -14.60
CA LYS A 143 16.86 -9.33 -13.39
C LYS A 143 16.50 -8.00 -12.72
N GLU A 144 16.26 -6.95 -13.50
CA GLU A 144 15.87 -5.65 -12.97
C GLU A 144 14.43 -5.69 -12.47
N LYS A 145 13.55 -6.48 -13.09
CA LYS A 145 12.18 -6.70 -12.62
C LYS A 145 12.14 -7.33 -11.22
N ASP A 146 12.97 -8.35 -10.96
CA ASP A 146 13.10 -8.94 -9.63
C ASP A 146 13.67 -7.94 -8.62
N SER A 147 14.66 -7.14 -9.05
CA SER A 147 15.26 -6.08 -8.23
C SER A 147 14.25 -4.98 -7.90
N LYS A 148 13.32 -4.64 -8.79
CA LYS A 148 12.23 -3.70 -8.55
C LYS A 148 11.30 -4.17 -7.42
N THR A 149 10.97 -5.46 -7.39
CA THR A 149 10.17 -6.04 -6.29
C THR A 149 10.92 -5.94 -4.96
N ALA A 150 12.22 -6.25 -4.96
CA ALA A 150 13.07 -6.09 -3.78
C ALA A 150 13.19 -4.61 -3.33
N PHE A 151 13.22 -3.67 -4.30
CA PHE A 151 13.27 -2.23 -4.01
C PHE A 151 12.10 -1.79 -3.12
N PHE A 152 10.87 -2.16 -3.42
CA PHE A 152 9.72 -1.76 -2.60
C PHE A 152 9.81 -2.31 -1.17
N CYS A 153 10.31 -3.55 -1.00
CA CYS A 153 10.54 -4.11 0.33
C CYS A 153 11.57 -3.29 1.13
N TYR A 154 12.70 -2.95 0.50
CA TYR A 154 13.74 -2.12 1.15
C TYR A 154 13.30 -0.67 1.34
N PHE A 155 12.47 -0.13 0.44
CA PHE A 155 11.91 1.21 0.58
C PHE A 155 11.00 1.31 1.80
N TYR A 156 10.12 0.31 1.98
CA TYR A 156 9.26 0.21 3.15
C TYR A 156 10.06 -0.04 4.44
N PHE A 157 11.08 -0.86 4.38
CA PHE A 157 12.00 -1.07 5.50
C PHE A 157 12.70 0.25 5.91
N ALA A 158 13.20 1.03 4.94
CA ALA A 158 13.85 2.32 5.21
C ALA A 158 12.89 3.33 5.83
N LEU A 159 11.61 3.35 5.41
CA LEU A 159 10.55 4.13 6.02
C LEU A 159 10.40 3.78 7.50
N ASN A 160 10.27 2.49 7.81
CA ASN A 160 10.08 2.02 9.19
C ASN A 160 11.31 2.29 10.08
N VAL A 161 12.53 2.22 9.56
CA VAL A 161 13.74 2.57 10.32
C VAL A 161 13.73 4.06 10.69
N GLY A 162 13.39 4.95 9.75
CA GLY A 162 13.28 6.39 10.02
C GLY A 162 12.19 6.70 11.05
N SER A 163 11.03 6.07 10.91
CA SER A 163 9.91 6.20 11.83
C SER A 163 10.27 5.68 13.23
N LEU A 164 10.88 4.49 13.35
CA LEU A 164 11.26 3.90 14.63
C LEU A 164 12.25 4.78 15.39
N PHE A 165 13.26 5.35 14.70
CA PHE A 165 14.22 6.26 15.33
C PHE A 165 13.51 7.49 15.88
N SER A 166 12.59 8.07 15.12
CA SER A 166 11.81 9.23 15.54
C SER A 166 10.93 8.91 16.75
N ASN A 167 10.15 7.81 16.67
CA ASN A 167 9.20 7.41 17.70
C ASN A 167 9.84 6.93 19.01
N THR A 168 11.14 6.65 19.01
CA THR A 168 11.85 6.21 20.22
C THR A 168 12.80 7.28 20.74
N ILE A 169 13.76 7.72 19.92
CA ILE A 169 14.85 8.59 20.37
C ILE A 169 14.41 10.06 20.39
N LEU A 170 13.79 10.57 19.30
CA LEU A 170 13.41 11.99 19.28
C LEU A 170 12.28 12.27 20.26
N VAL A 171 11.28 11.40 20.29
CA VAL A 171 10.15 11.51 21.22
C VAL A 171 10.61 11.60 22.67
N TYR A 172 11.66 10.85 23.07
CA TYR A 172 12.20 10.91 24.42
C TYR A 172 12.75 12.31 24.75
N TYR A 173 13.52 12.93 23.84
CA TYR A 173 14.05 14.28 24.06
C TYR A 173 12.97 15.35 24.05
N GLU A 174 11.96 15.22 23.22
CA GLU A 174 10.83 16.13 23.16
C GLU A 174 9.96 16.05 24.42
N ASP A 175 9.75 14.85 24.96
CA ASP A 175 8.95 14.62 26.16
C ASP A 175 9.57 15.27 27.41
N ILE A 176 10.90 15.24 27.54
CA ILE A 176 11.62 15.96 28.60
C ILE A 176 11.72 17.48 28.38
N GLY A 177 11.06 18.01 27.36
CA GLY A 177 11.00 19.45 27.06
C GLY A 177 12.07 19.97 26.10
N GLU A 178 12.96 19.13 25.57
CA GLU A 178 14.01 19.50 24.61
C GLU A 178 13.48 19.57 23.16
N TRP A 179 12.35 20.23 22.95
CA TRP A 179 11.67 20.36 21.64
C TRP A 179 12.55 20.96 20.55
N THR A 180 13.40 21.92 20.91
CA THR A 180 14.33 22.58 19.96
C THR A 180 15.31 21.58 19.38
N LEU A 181 15.81 20.64 20.20
CA LEU A 181 16.71 19.58 19.75
C LEU A 181 15.99 18.63 18.77
N GLY A 182 14.76 18.22 19.08
CA GLY A 182 13.94 17.39 18.20
C GLY A 182 13.77 18.04 16.82
N PHE A 183 13.37 19.30 16.78
CA PHE A 183 13.19 20.04 15.52
C PHE A 183 14.51 20.29 14.77
N LEU A 184 15.64 20.48 15.46
CA LEU A 184 16.96 20.61 14.81
C LEU A 184 17.43 19.29 14.18
N VAL A 185 17.18 18.15 14.84
CA VAL A 185 17.48 16.82 14.27
C VAL A 185 16.59 16.54 13.06
N ALA A 186 15.30 16.90 13.12
CA ALA A 186 14.39 16.81 11.99
C ALA A 186 14.87 17.67 10.81
N LEU A 187 15.29 18.90 11.05
CA LEU A 187 15.89 19.77 10.02
C LEU A 187 17.15 19.15 9.43
N GLY A 188 18.08 18.70 10.27
CA GLY A 188 19.34 18.09 9.82
C GLY A 188 19.11 16.89 8.93
N SER A 189 18.16 16.02 9.29
CA SER A 189 17.79 14.85 8.49
C SER A 189 17.15 15.24 7.15
N ALA A 190 16.27 16.25 7.14
CA ALA A 190 15.65 16.76 5.90
C ALA A 190 16.70 17.37 4.95
N VAL A 191 17.69 18.13 5.48
CA VAL A 191 18.79 18.70 4.68
C VAL A 191 19.65 17.58 4.09
N ILE A 192 20.07 16.61 4.90
CA ILE A 192 20.89 15.48 4.42
C ILE A 192 20.12 14.68 3.35
N ALA A 193 18.81 14.48 3.54
CA ALA A 193 17.95 13.81 2.57
C ALA A 193 17.94 14.57 1.23
N LEU A 194 17.71 15.89 1.23
CA LEU A 194 17.71 16.72 0.03
C LEU A 194 19.08 16.70 -0.66
N VAL A 195 20.15 16.92 0.10
CA VAL A 195 21.51 16.93 -0.44
C VAL A 195 21.87 15.59 -1.07
N SER A 196 21.58 14.47 -0.39
CA SER A 196 21.84 13.13 -0.94
C SER A 196 21.04 12.85 -2.21
N PHE A 197 19.80 13.35 -2.29
CA PHE A 197 18.96 13.23 -3.49
C PHE A 197 19.55 14.01 -4.67
N LEU A 198 19.97 15.24 -4.45
CA LEU A 198 20.56 16.09 -5.48
C LEU A 198 21.92 15.56 -5.97
N PHE A 199 22.75 15.03 -5.06
CA PHE A 199 24.03 14.40 -5.43
C PHE A 199 23.85 13.16 -6.33
N GLY A 200 22.76 12.40 -6.17
CA GLY A 200 22.44 11.26 -7.02
C GLY A 200 22.01 11.62 -8.44
N SER A 201 21.71 12.90 -8.72
CA SER A 201 21.13 13.38 -9.97
C SER A 201 21.84 12.91 -11.25
N PRO A 202 23.19 12.86 -11.35
CA PRO A 202 23.86 12.42 -12.58
C PRO A 202 23.64 10.94 -12.93
N GLY A 203 23.29 10.11 -11.92
CA GLY A 203 23.08 8.67 -12.09
C GLY A 203 21.63 8.25 -12.30
N TYR A 204 20.67 9.17 -12.23
CA TYR A 204 19.26 8.83 -12.30
C TYR A 204 18.74 8.66 -13.72
N ARG A 205 17.81 7.72 -13.92
CA ARG A 205 17.01 7.58 -15.13
C ARG A 205 15.79 8.52 -15.03
N TYR A 206 15.58 9.33 -16.06
CA TYR A 206 14.50 10.32 -16.11
C TYR A 206 13.38 9.83 -17.03
N VAL A 207 12.17 9.69 -16.48
CA VAL A 207 10.97 9.32 -17.24
C VAL A 207 10.15 10.58 -17.51
N LYS A 208 9.72 10.75 -18.77
CA LYS A 208 8.87 11.89 -19.17
C LYS A 208 7.46 11.73 -18.61
N PRO A 209 6.79 12.83 -18.21
CA PRO A 209 5.40 12.79 -17.77
C PRO A 209 4.47 12.24 -18.86
N CYS A 210 3.52 11.39 -18.46
CA CYS A 210 2.59 10.70 -19.38
C CYS A 210 1.38 11.57 -19.77
N GLY A 211 1.23 12.77 -19.22
CA GLY A 211 0.09 13.67 -19.46
C GLY A 211 -0.92 13.69 -18.32
N ASN A 212 -1.92 14.56 -18.43
CA ASN A 212 -2.87 14.82 -17.35
C ASN A 212 -4.06 13.84 -17.40
N PRO A 213 -4.28 12.99 -16.38
CA PRO A 213 -5.39 12.05 -16.34
C PRO A 213 -6.75 12.70 -16.08
N ILE A 214 -6.79 13.83 -15.35
CA ILE A 214 -8.04 14.49 -14.96
C ILE A 214 -8.86 14.96 -16.17
N PRO A 215 -8.29 15.71 -17.15
CA PRO A 215 -9.01 16.07 -18.37
C PRO A 215 -9.52 14.85 -19.14
N ARG A 216 -8.79 13.73 -19.16
CA ARG A 216 -9.22 12.52 -19.88
C ARG A 216 -10.52 11.97 -19.30
N VAL A 217 -10.61 11.84 -17.96
CA VAL A 217 -11.84 11.42 -17.29
C VAL A 217 -12.97 12.45 -17.51
N ALA A 218 -12.68 13.76 -17.37
CA ALA A 218 -13.63 14.82 -17.62
C ALA A 218 -14.16 14.85 -19.06
N GLN A 219 -13.31 14.54 -20.04
CA GLN A 219 -13.68 14.41 -21.47
C GLN A 219 -14.74 13.32 -21.66
N VAL A 220 -14.56 12.13 -21.03
CA VAL A 220 -15.53 11.04 -21.10
C VAL A 220 -16.90 11.45 -20.57
N PHE A 221 -16.95 12.07 -19.38
CA PHE A 221 -18.21 12.55 -18.82
C PHE A 221 -18.86 13.63 -19.69
N THR A 222 -18.06 14.58 -20.19
CA THR A 222 -18.56 15.66 -21.05
C THR A 222 -19.07 15.11 -22.39
N ALA A 223 -18.34 14.18 -22.99
CA ALA A 223 -18.73 13.55 -24.25
C ALA A 223 -20.02 12.71 -24.09
N ALA A 224 -20.11 11.92 -23.00
CA ALA A 224 -21.30 11.14 -22.68
C ALA A 224 -22.51 12.06 -22.43
N ALA A 225 -22.33 13.16 -21.69
CA ALA A 225 -23.38 14.14 -21.41
C ALA A 225 -23.87 14.84 -22.69
N LYS A 226 -22.96 15.22 -23.60
CA LYS A 226 -23.32 15.81 -24.91
C LYS A 226 -24.11 14.85 -25.80
N LYS A 227 -23.95 13.55 -25.59
CA LYS A 227 -24.62 12.47 -26.32
C LYS A 227 -25.74 11.80 -25.52
N TRP A 228 -26.28 12.49 -24.50
CA TRP A 228 -27.29 11.93 -23.59
C TRP A 228 -28.50 11.31 -24.32
N ASN A 229 -28.97 11.97 -25.40
CA ASN A 229 -30.13 11.54 -26.19
C ASN A 229 -29.79 10.46 -27.25
N ILE A 230 -28.54 10.04 -27.36
CA ILE A 230 -28.11 9.07 -28.35
C ILE A 230 -28.10 7.68 -27.69
N VAL A 231 -28.55 6.66 -28.41
CA VAL A 231 -28.42 5.26 -27.98
C VAL A 231 -26.94 4.89 -28.16
N ALA A 232 -26.35 4.23 -27.17
CA ALA A 232 -24.99 3.73 -27.31
C ALA A 232 -24.92 2.71 -28.45
N ALA A 233 -23.87 2.79 -29.27
CA ALA A 233 -23.61 1.84 -30.36
C ALA A 233 -23.29 0.45 -29.77
N ASN A 234 -23.38 -0.59 -30.63
CA ASN A 234 -22.93 -1.92 -30.26
C ASN A 234 -21.44 -1.93 -29.89
N PRO A 235 -20.98 -2.84 -29.02
CA PRO A 235 -19.57 -2.90 -28.60
C PRO A 235 -18.56 -2.91 -29.74
N ASP A 236 -18.89 -3.54 -30.86
CA ASP A 236 -18.04 -3.68 -32.05
C ASP A 236 -17.99 -2.41 -32.93
N GLU A 237 -18.93 -1.48 -32.74
CA GLU A 237 -19.04 -0.23 -33.49
C GLU A 237 -18.48 0.99 -32.73
N LEU A 238 -17.96 0.76 -31.51
CA LEU A 238 -17.41 1.83 -30.68
C LEU A 238 -16.04 2.28 -31.20
N TYR A 239 -15.77 3.58 -31.09
CA TYR A 239 -14.54 4.18 -31.58
C TYR A 239 -13.31 3.76 -30.75
N GLU A 240 -12.32 3.16 -31.40
CA GLU A 240 -11.00 2.87 -30.83
C GLU A 240 -9.90 3.19 -31.85
N VAL A 241 -8.68 3.45 -31.37
CA VAL A 241 -7.51 3.70 -32.22
C VAL A 241 -7.03 2.38 -32.82
N GLU A 242 -6.66 2.39 -34.12
CA GLU A 242 -6.09 1.22 -34.78
C GLU A 242 -4.70 0.89 -34.22
N GLY A 243 -4.35 -0.42 -34.13
CA GLY A 243 -3.08 -0.90 -33.62
C GLY A 243 -3.18 -1.60 -32.28
N SER A 244 -2.06 -2.07 -31.72
CA SER A 244 -1.97 -2.79 -30.44
C SER A 244 -1.91 -1.88 -29.22
N GLU A 245 -1.51 -0.61 -29.40
CA GLU A 245 -1.40 0.38 -28.32
C GLU A 245 -2.65 1.27 -28.26
N SER A 246 -2.93 1.81 -27.07
CA SER A 246 -3.97 2.81 -26.88
C SER A 246 -3.54 4.17 -27.45
N ALA A 247 -4.42 5.18 -27.37
CA ALA A 247 -4.10 6.55 -27.76
C ALA A 247 -2.91 7.16 -26.96
N ILE A 248 -2.52 6.53 -25.83
CA ILE A 248 -1.32 6.86 -25.06
C ILE A 248 -0.23 5.85 -25.41
N LYS A 249 0.93 6.32 -25.91
CA LYS A 249 2.08 5.46 -26.19
C LYS A 249 2.52 4.71 -24.91
N GLY A 250 2.69 3.39 -25.04
CA GLY A 250 3.08 2.52 -23.94
C GLY A 250 1.93 2.12 -23.01
N SER A 251 0.68 2.46 -23.31
CA SER A 251 -0.50 2.03 -22.55
C SER A 251 -1.27 0.97 -23.33
N ARG A 252 -1.64 -0.12 -22.63
CA ARG A 252 -2.40 -1.24 -23.20
C ARG A 252 -3.86 -0.86 -23.43
N LYS A 253 -4.50 -1.47 -24.41
CA LYS A 253 -5.95 -1.36 -24.59
C LYS A 253 -6.70 -2.09 -23.50
N ILE A 254 -7.89 -1.58 -23.18
CA ILE A 254 -8.79 -2.17 -22.20
C ILE A 254 -10.00 -2.71 -22.94
N LEU A 255 -10.36 -3.97 -22.66
CA LEU A 255 -11.53 -4.59 -23.27
C LEU A 255 -12.82 -3.98 -22.73
N HIS A 256 -13.82 -3.81 -23.62
CA HIS A 256 -15.11 -3.25 -23.27
C HIS A 256 -15.83 -4.05 -22.18
N SER A 257 -16.42 -3.34 -21.22
CA SER A 257 -17.22 -3.90 -20.14
C SER A 257 -18.67 -3.41 -20.20
N THR A 258 -19.63 -4.32 -19.96
CA THR A 258 -21.07 -4.02 -20.03
C THR A 258 -21.60 -3.16 -18.88
N LYS A 259 -20.86 -3.04 -17.76
CA LYS A 259 -21.27 -2.18 -16.65
C LYS A 259 -21.05 -0.70 -16.98
N LEU A 260 -21.90 0.18 -16.46
CA LEU A 260 -21.85 1.63 -16.69
C LEU A 260 -21.95 2.01 -18.18
N SER A 261 -22.77 1.29 -18.95
CA SER A 261 -22.97 1.45 -20.40
C SER A 261 -23.41 2.87 -20.82
N PHE A 262 -23.91 3.70 -19.90
CA PHE A 262 -24.25 5.09 -20.20
C PHE A 262 -23.00 5.91 -20.61
N LEU A 263 -21.79 5.50 -20.23
CA LEU A 263 -20.54 6.13 -20.64
C LEU A 263 -20.11 5.71 -22.05
N ASP A 264 -20.59 4.59 -22.60
CA ASP A 264 -20.26 4.11 -23.95
C ASP A 264 -20.72 5.09 -25.03
N LYS A 265 -21.70 5.95 -24.71
CA LYS A 265 -22.10 7.06 -25.55
C LYS A 265 -20.95 8.01 -25.90
N ALA A 266 -19.93 8.11 -25.02
CA ALA A 266 -18.74 8.90 -25.30
C ALA A 266 -17.91 8.32 -26.46
N ALA A 267 -17.91 7.00 -26.65
CA ALA A 267 -17.20 6.30 -27.72
C ALA A 267 -18.08 6.04 -28.96
N THR A 268 -19.38 6.40 -28.94
CA THR A 268 -20.28 6.25 -30.06
C THR A 268 -20.02 7.33 -31.11
N LEU A 269 -19.69 6.93 -32.35
CA LEU A 269 -19.51 7.84 -33.48
C LEU A 269 -20.86 8.41 -33.94
N THR A 270 -20.88 9.71 -34.24
CA THR A 270 -22.05 10.39 -34.81
C THR A 270 -21.65 11.11 -36.07
N GLU A 271 -22.62 11.37 -36.98
CA GLU A 271 -22.37 12.11 -38.23
C GLU A 271 -21.67 13.47 -38.00
N LYS A 272 -21.98 14.11 -36.86
CA LYS A 272 -21.34 15.39 -36.46
C LYS A 272 -19.87 15.23 -36.05
N ASP A 273 -19.45 14.04 -35.63
CA ASP A 273 -18.07 13.76 -35.25
C ASP A 273 -17.22 13.41 -36.50
N LEU A 274 -17.87 12.94 -37.59
CA LEU A 274 -17.25 12.62 -38.86
C LEU A 274 -17.08 13.86 -39.78
N ALA A 275 -17.90 14.91 -39.56
CA ALA A 275 -17.92 16.12 -40.40
C ALA A 275 -16.76 17.10 -40.15
N GLY A 276 -15.84 16.82 -39.19
CA GLY A 276 -14.74 17.72 -38.84
C GLY A 276 -13.60 17.03 -38.12
N PRO A 277 -12.58 17.78 -37.64
CA PRO A 277 -11.50 17.19 -36.86
C PRO A 277 -12.04 16.59 -35.56
N MET A 278 -11.56 15.39 -35.19
CA MET A 278 -11.99 14.70 -33.99
C MET A 278 -11.72 15.55 -32.75
N ASN A 279 -12.78 15.88 -32.02
CA ASN A 279 -12.70 16.68 -30.80
C ASN A 279 -12.74 15.76 -29.56
N PRO A 280 -11.67 15.71 -28.75
CA PRO A 280 -11.62 14.85 -27.55
C PRO A 280 -12.73 15.11 -26.52
N TRP A 281 -13.37 16.29 -26.56
CA TRP A 281 -14.51 16.66 -25.71
C TRP A 281 -15.88 16.21 -26.26
N ARG A 282 -15.87 15.45 -27.37
CA ARG A 282 -17.07 14.91 -28.02
C ARG A 282 -16.96 13.42 -28.30
N ILE A 283 -15.78 12.94 -28.69
CA ILE A 283 -15.53 11.54 -28.96
C ILE A 283 -14.30 11.08 -28.20
N CYS A 284 -14.42 9.97 -27.49
CA CYS A 284 -13.37 9.33 -26.71
C CYS A 284 -13.19 7.88 -27.20
N THR A 285 -12.00 7.31 -27.03
CA THR A 285 -11.75 5.91 -27.33
C THR A 285 -12.42 4.98 -26.31
N VAL A 286 -12.70 3.74 -26.69
CA VAL A 286 -13.22 2.69 -25.75
C VAL A 286 -12.30 2.55 -24.56
N THR A 287 -10.97 2.49 -24.78
CA THR A 287 -9.97 2.43 -23.71
C THR A 287 -10.13 3.59 -22.72
N GLN A 288 -10.31 4.82 -23.21
CA GLN A 288 -10.50 6.00 -22.36
C GLN A 288 -11.82 5.94 -21.56
N VAL A 289 -12.88 5.41 -22.19
CA VAL A 289 -14.17 5.19 -21.50
C VAL A 289 -14.02 4.13 -20.40
N GLU A 290 -13.34 3.03 -20.67
CA GLU A 290 -13.09 1.98 -19.68
C GLU A 290 -12.18 2.47 -18.55
N GLU A 291 -11.20 3.33 -18.82
CA GLU A 291 -10.42 4.02 -17.77
C GLU A 291 -11.35 4.77 -16.79
N ALA A 292 -12.29 5.55 -17.30
CA ALA A 292 -13.26 6.26 -16.48
C ALA A 292 -14.20 5.31 -15.72
N LYS A 293 -14.67 4.23 -16.37
CA LYS A 293 -15.47 3.19 -15.70
C LYS A 293 -14.70 2.50 -14.57
N CYS A 294 -13.41 2.24 -14.75
CA CYS A 294 -12.55 1.66 -13.72
C CYS A 294 -12.48 2.54 -12.48
N VAL A 295 -12.25 3.84 -12.66
CA VAL A 295 -12.25 4.81 -11.56
C VAL A 295 -13.58 4.75 -10.80
N LEU A 296 -14.72 4.82 -11.51
CA LEU A 296 -16.04 4.77 -10.88
C LEU A 296 -16.33 3.46 -10.14
N LYS A 297 -15.85 2.33 -10.68
CA LYS A 297 -16.02 1.02 -10.02
C LYS A 297 -15.19 0.90 -8.74
N MET A 298 -14.05 1.59 -8.65
CA MET A 298 -13.20 1.60 -7.45
C MET A 298 -13.75 2.48 -6.32
N LEU A 299 -14.52 3.54 -6.63
CA LEU A 299 -15.01 4.50 -5.64
C LEU A 299 -15.80 3.89 -4.46
N PRO A 300 -16.73 2.93 -4.65
CA PRO A 300 -17.46 2.34 -3.52
C PRO A 300 -16.54 1.64 -2.52
N ILE A 301 -15.52 0.92 -3.00
CA ILE A 301 -14.51 0.27 -2.15
C ILE A 301 -13.67 1.33 -1.45
N TRP A 302 -13.26 2.38 -2.19
CA TRP A 302 -12.48 3.48 -1.66
C TRP A 302 -13.21 4.22 -0.52
N LEU A 303 -14.51 4.44 -0.62
CA LEU A 303 -15.31 5.07 0.45
C LEU A 303 -15.26 4.26 1.74
N CYS A 304 -15.30 2.92 1.66
CA CYS A 304 -15.17 2.05 2.85
C CYS A 304 -13.77 2.18 3.49
N THR A 305 -12.71 2.44 2.71
CA THR A 305 -11.37 2.58 3.28
C THR A 305 -11.18 3.84 4.14
N ILE A 306 -12.07 4.83 4.00
CA ILE A 306 -12.03 6.07 4.79
C ILE A 306 -12.31 5.79 6.27
N ILE A 307 -13.27 4.93 6.57
CA ILE A 307 -13.63 4.58 7.97
C ILE A 307 -12.47 3.85 8.67
N TYR A 308 -11.75 2.98 7.94
CA TYR A 308 -10.54 2.38 8.50
C TYR A 308 -9.47 3.44 8.85
N SER A 309 -9.33 4.46 8.02
CA SER A 309 -8.37 5.53 8.28
C SER A 309 -8.71 6.36 9.53
N VAL A 310 -9.98 6.40 9.96
CA VAL A 310 -10.36 6.95 11.28
C VAL A 310 -9.76 6.14 12.42
N VAL A 311 -9.77 4.80 12.31
CA VAL A 311 -9.12 3.91 13.31
C VAL A 311 -7.63 4.21 13.40
N PHE A 312 -6.94 4.29 12.26
CA PHE A 312 -5.50 4.58 12.19
C PHE A 312 -5.13 5.94 12.81
N THR A 313 -5.96 6.96 12.60
CA THR A 313 -5.73 8.31 13.12
C THR A 313 -5.64 8.35 14.64
N GLN A 314 -6.34 7.45 15.36
CA GLN A 314 -6.36 7.45 16.83
C GLN A 314 -4.97 7.22 17.42
N MET A 315 -4.11 6.51 16.71
CA MET A 315 -2.75 6.18 17.15
C MET A 315 -1.88 7.42 17.37
N ALA A 316 -2.01 8.44 16.52
CA ALA A 316 -1.24 9.69 16.60
C ALA A 316 -1.98 10.81 17.37
N SER A 317 -3.15 10.53 17.93
CA SER A 317 -3.97 11.52 18.65
C SER A 317 -4.41 10.98 20.00
N LEU A 318 -5.62 10.45 20.12
CA LEU A 318 -6.21 10.09 21.42
C LEU A 318 -5.50 8.93 22.14
N PHE A 319 -4.77 8.04 21.44
CA PHE A 319 -3.96 7.02 22.12
C PHE A 319 -2.79 7.63 22.88
N VAL A 320 -2.18 8.69 22.33
CA VAL A 320 -1.08 9.40 22.99
C VAL A 320 -1.60 10.11 24.24
N GLU A 321 -2.72 10.84 24.13
CA GLU A 321 -3.36 11.51 25.26
C GLU A 321 -3.81 10.51 26.35
N GLN A 322 -4.34 9.35 25.96
CA GLN A 322 -4.64 8.25 26.89
C GLN A 322 -3.39 7.77 27.64
N GLY A 323 -2.27 7.61 26.92
CA GLY A 323 -1.02 7.14 27.50
C GLY A 323 -0.38 8.15 28.45
N ASP A 324 -0.54 9.45 28.18
CA ASP A 324 0.03 10.53 28.98
C ASP A 324 -0.49 10.56 30.42
N ILE A 325 -1.72 10.10 30.64
CA ILE A 325 -2.36 10.03 31.95
C ILE A 325 -2.32 8.62 32.58
N MET A 326 -1.52 7.70 32.04
CA MET A 326 -1.27 6.35 32.58
C MET A 326 0.07 6.30 33.31
N ASP A 327 0.28 5.25 34.13
CA ASP A 327 1.58 5.04 34.76
C ASP A 327 2.62 4.58 33.71
N SER A 328 3.52 5.50 33.40
CA SER A 328 4.57 5.35 32.38
C SER A 328 5.96 5.03 32.97
N HIS A 329 6.04 4.78 34.28
CA HIS A 329 7.31 4.54 34.96
C HIS A 329 7.73 3.07 34.90
N ILE A 330 8.97 2.82 34.49
CA ILE A 330 9.64 1.52 34.56
C ILE A 330 10.84 1.68 35.53
N GLY A 331 10.58 1.48 36.80
CA GLY A 331 11.58 1.82 37.83
C GLY A 331 11.87 3.34 37.83
N ASN A 332 13.09 3.74 37.48
CA ASN A 332 13.47 5.14 37.41
C ASN A 332 13.36 5.76 35.99
N PHE A 333 12.96 4.96 35.01
CA PHE A 333 12.83 5.40 33.61
C PHE A 333 11.37 5.76 33.31
N HIS A 334 11.19 6.98 32.77
CA HIS A 334 9.91 7.45 32.24
C HIS A 334 9.79 7.10 30.75
N LEU A 335 8.75 6.36 30.37
CA LEU A 335 8.47 5.99 28.99
C LEU A 335 7.50 7.01 28.38
N PRO A 336 7.91 7.80 27.38
CA PRO A 336 7.00 8.76 26.73
C PRO A 336 5.80 8.07 26.11
N ALA A 337 4.59 8.64 26.28
CA ALA A 337 3.35 8.06 25.79
C ALA A 337 3.38 7.85 24.26
N ALA A 338 3.91 8.79 23.50
CA ALA A 338 4.02 8.70 22.06
C ALA A 338 4.99 7.60 21.58
N SER A 339 5.95 7.17 22.43
CA SER A 339 6.87 6.04 22.13
C SER A 339 6.14 4.70 22.02
N MET A 340 4.92 4.58 22.55
CA MET A 340 4.10 3.38 22.42
C MET A 340 3.78 3.03 20.96
N SER A 341 3.81 4.01 20.05
CA SER A 341 3.69 3.79 18.61
C SER A 341 4.82 2.93 18.01
N ALA A 342 5.95 2.76 18.72
CA ALA A 342 6.98 1.80 18.33
C ALA A 342 6.46 0.35 18.29
N PHE A 343 5.48 0.00 19.14
CA PHE A 343 4.85 -1.33 19.11
C PHE A 343 4.02 -1.56 17.85
N ASP A 344 3.41 -0.51 17.29
CA ASP A 344 2.76 -0.55 15.99
C ASP A 344 3.78 -0.87 14.89
N ILE A 345 4.89 -0.13 14.81
CA ILE A 345 5.95 -0.33 13.81
C ILE A 345 6.53 -1.76 13.90
N LEU A 346 6.81 -2.23 15.11
CA LEU A 346 7.29 -3.60 15.35
C LEU A 346 6.25 -4.63 14.91
N SER A 347 4.98 -4.39 15.21
CA SER A 347 3.87 -5.24 14.78
C SER A 347 3.80 -5.32 13.25
N VAL A 348 3.86 -4.19 12.53
CA VAL A 348 3.89 -4.15 11.08
C VAL A 348 5.02 -5.00 10.51
N LEU A 349 6.24 -4.89 11.07
CA LEU A 349 7.40 -5.69 10.62
C LEU A 349 7.20 -7.18 10.85
N ILE A 350 6.73 -7.57 12.04
CA ILE A 350 6.49 -8.96 12.42
C ILE A 350 5.36 -9.57 11.57
N PHE A 351 4.21 -8.89 11.48
CA PHE A 351 3.06 -9.39 10.74
C PHE A 351 3.28 -9.41 9.23
N THR A 352 4.12 -8.52 8.67
CA THR A 352 4.57 -8.60 7.28
C THR A 352 5.35 -9.91 7.04
N GLY A 353 6.25 -10.27 7.95
CA GLY A 353 6.97 -11.54 7.91
C GLY A 353 6.05 -12.75 8.04
N ILE A 354 5.15 -12.75 9.02
CA ILE A 354 4.15 -13.80 9.25
C ILE A 354 3.25 -13.97 8.02
N TYR A 355 2.76 -12.87 7.45
CA TYR A 355 1.93 -12.90 6.25
C TYR A 355 2.63 -13.60 5.09
N ARG A 356 3.86 -13.20 4.77
CA ARG A 356 4.61 -13.73 3.61
C ARG A 356 5.07 -15.18 3.81
N GLN A 357 5.54 -15.55 5.01
CA GLN A 357 6.15 -16.86 5.26
C GLN A 357 5.14 -17.92 5.70
N ILE A 358 4.06 -17.52 6.36
CA ILE A 358 3.10 -18.45 6.98
C ILE A 358 1.73 -18.36 6.31
N LEU A 359 1.10 -17.17 6.31
CA LEU A 359 -0.28 -17.03 5.89
C LEU A 359 -0.46 -17.20 4.39
N LEU A 360 0.42 -16.63 3.57
CA LEU A 360 0.34 -16.72 2.11
C LEU A 360 0.51 -18.16 1.60
N PRO A 361 1.46 -18.99 2.06
CA PRO A 361 1.53 -20.40 1.68
C PRO A 361 0.33 -21.23 2.16
N ILE A 362 -0.18 -20.97 3.36
CA ILE A 362 -1.35 -21.66 3.90
C ILE A 362 -2.59 -21.30 3.08
N ALA A 363 -2.84 -20.02 2.87
CA ALA A 363 -3.96 -19.53 2.06
C ALA A 363 -3.89 -20.05 0.63
N GLY A 364 -2.70 -20.10 0.02
CA GLY A 364 -2.48 -20.66 -1.30
C GLY A 364 -2.82 -22.15 -1.39
N ARG A 365 -2.51 -22.92 -0.35
CA ARG A 365 -2.88 -24.35 -0.28
C ARG A 365 -4.37 -24.57 -0.07
N LEU A 366 -5.02 -23.73 0.74
CA LEU A 366 -6.44 -23.84 1.05
C LEU A 366 -7.33 -23.37 -0.10
N SER A 367 -6.97 -22.25 -0.74
CA SER A 367 -7.76 -21.65 -1.84
C SER A 367 -7.42 -22.22 -3.22
N GLY A 368 -6.34 -23.01 -3.35
CA GLY A 368 -5.83 -23.46 -4.64
C GLY A 368 -5.28 -22.35 -5.54
N ASN A 369 -5.24 -21.11 -5.05
CA ASN A 369 -4.71 -19.95 -5.75
C ASN A 369 -3.27 -19.68 -5.32
N PRO A 370 -2.27 -19.68 -6.23
CA PRO A 370 -0.87 -19.42 -5.88
C PRO A 370 -0.64 -18.02 -5.29
N LYS A 371 -1.53 -17.06 -5.54
CA LYS A 371 -1.51 -15.70 -4.95
C LYS A 371 -2.06 -15.66 -3.51
N GLY A 372 -2.59 -16.77 -2.98
CA GLY A 372 -3.18 -16.85 -1.64
C GLY A 372 -4.49 -16.09 -1.53
N LEU A 373 -4.56 -15.11 -0.60
CA LEU A 373 -5.72 -14.24 -0.43
C LEU A 373 -5.77 -13.17 -1.53
N THR A 374 -6.99 -12.87 -2.00
CA THR A 374 -7.19 -11.73 -2.90
C THR A 374 -6.98 -10.41 -2.14
N GLU A 375 -6.64 -9.34 -2.86
CA GLU A 375 -6.43 -8.01 -2.29
C GLU A 375 -7.66 -7.55 -1.48
N LEU A 376 -8.87 -7.79 -2.01
CA LEU A 376 -10.13 -7.46 -1.33
C LEU A 376 -10.36 -8.30 -0.06
N GLN A 377 -10.01 -9.60 -0.07
CA GLN A 377 -10.09 -10.42 1.14
C GLN A 377 -9.13 -9.93 2.23
N ARG A 378 -7.93 -9.51 1.84
CA ARG A 378 -6.95 -8.92 2.77
C ARG A 378 -7.49 -7.66 3.41
N MET A 379 -8.02 -6.72 2.61
CA MET A 379 -8.62 -5.48 3.12
C MET A 379 -9.76 -5.76 4.10
N GLY A 380 -10.62 -6.76 3.81
CA GLY A 380 -11.68 -7.18 4.72
C GLY A 380 -11.16 -7.71 6.07
N ILE A 381 -10.08 -8.50 6.05
CA ILE A 381 -9.42 -8.99 7.28
C ILE A 381 -8.85 -7.79 8.06
N GLY A 382 -8.23 -6.83 7.37
CA GLY A 382 -7.72 -5.60 7.99
C GLY A 382 -8.80 -4.83 8.73
N LEU A 383 -9.98 -4.63 8.13
CA LEU A 383 -11.13 -3.97 8.79
C LEU A 383 -11.56 -4.68 10.08
N ILE A 384 -11.62 -6.02 10.08
CA ILE A 384 -11.98 -6.81 11.26
C ILE A 384 -10.93 -6.62 12.37
N ILE A 385 -9.65 -6.71 12.05
CA ILE A 385 -8.57 -6.52 13.04
C ILE A 385 -8.59 -5.09 13.58
N GLY A 386 -8.79 -4.08 12.73
CA GLY A 386 -8.93 -2.67 13.14
C GLY A 386 -10.13 -2.44 14.07
N MET A 387 -11.25 -3.10 13.82
CA MET A 387 -12.39 -3.10 14.74
C MET A 387 -12.01 -3.64 16.12
N PHE A 388 -11.28 -4.78 16.19
CA PHE A 388 -10.82 -5.35 17.46
C PHE A 388 -9.79 -4.45 18.15
N ALA A 389 -8.97 -3.70 17.40
CA ALA A 389 -8.05 -2.71 17.98
C ALA A 389 -8.82 -1.62 18.74
N MET A 390 -9.93 -1.12 18.19
CA MET A 390 -10.78 -0.13 18.85
C MET A 390 -11.51 -0.72 20.07
N VAL A 391 -11.93 -1.98 20.02
CA VAL A 391 -12.48 -2.66 21.19
C VAL A 391 -11.43 -2.79 22.30
N ALA A 392 -10.19 -3.15 21.94
CA ALA A 392 -9.09 -3.22 22.92
C ALA A 392 -8.81 -1.85 23.54
N ALA A 393 -8.78 -0.78 22.75
CA ALA A 393 -8.61 0.60 23.23
C ALA A 393 -9.73 1.01 24.21
N GLY A 394 -10.98 0.69 23.86
CA GLY A 394 -12.12 0.93 24.74
C GLY A 394 -12.05 0.18 26.07
N ILE A 395 -11.61 -1.09 26.06
CA ILE A 395 -11.42 -1.90 27.28
C ILE A 395 -10.27 -1.31 28.12
N THR A 396 -9.16 -0.93 27.50
CA THR A 396 -8.03 -0.30 28.19
C THR A 396 -8.46 0.97 28.89
N GLU A 397 -9.24 1.82 28.22
CA GLU A 397 -9.75 3.06 28.78
C GLU A 397 -10.74 2.80 29.94
N PHE A 398 -11.63 1.84 29.78
CA PHE A 398 -12.56 1.45 30.83
C PHE A 398 -11.84 0.97 32.09
N GLU A 399 -10.75 0.18 31.94
CA GLU A 399 -9.92 -0.27 33.07
C GLU A 399 -9.08 0.87 33.67
N ARG A 400 -8.64 1.83 32.82
CA ARG A 400 -7.92 3.03 33.26
C ARG A 400 -8.78 3.88 34.18
N LEU A 401 -10.01 4.18 33.75
CA LEU A 401 -10.95 5.01 34.52
C LEU A 401 -11.29 4.42 35.90
N LYS A 402 -11.24 3.11 36.07
CA LYS A 402 -11.45 2.46 37.39
C LYS A 402 -10.27 2.65 38.35
N ARG A 403 -9.09 3.03 37.85
CA ARG A 403 -7.84 3.10 38.62
C ARG A 403 -7.27 4.53 38.66
N VAL A 404 -8.12 5.53 38.47
CA VAL A 404 -7.76 6.94 38.57
C VAL A 404 -7.35 7.27 40.00
N ILE A 405 -6.25 7.98 40.16
CA ILE A 405 -5.77 8.56 41.43
C ILE A 405 -6.17 10.03 41.43
N PRO A 406 -7.23 10.44 42.15
CA PRO A 406 -7.79 11.79 42.05
C PRO A 406 -6.79 12.90 42.43
N GLU A 407 -5.85 12.60 43.33
CA GLU A 407 -4.86 13.56 43.85
C GLU A 407 -3.78 13.89 42.77
N GLU A 408 -3.43 12.92 41.93
CA GLU A 408 -2.35 13.05 40.93
C GLU A 408 -2.90 13.32 39.51
N LYS A 409 -4.21 13.26 39.29
CA LYS A 409 -4.89 13.32 37.98
C LYS A 409 -4.38 12.26 36.97
N THR A 410 -3.72 11.21 37.45
CA THR A 410 -3.19 10.10 36.66
C THR A 410 -3.88 8.78 37.04
N SER A 411 -3.61 7.71 36.32
CA SER A 411 -4.10 6.38 36.62
C SER A 411 -2.94 5.47 37.03
N SER A 412 -3.16 4.62 38.04
CA SER A 412 -2.20 3.57 38.43
C SER A 412 -2.09 2.43 37.42
N LEU A 413 -2.82 2.47 36.31
CA LEU A 413 -2.75 1.47 35.25
C LEU A 413 -1.49 1.70 34.42
N SER A 414 -0.64 0.67 34.28
CA SER A 414 0.58 0.75 33.48
C SER A 414 0.27 1.02 32.01
N ILE A 415 1.06 1.89 31.37
CA ILE A 415 0.97 2.24 29.94
C ILE A 415 1.06 1.02 29.00
N PHE A 416 1.68 -0.09 29.44
CA PHE A 416 1.75 -1.32 28.65
C PHE A 416 0.39 -1.97 28.38
N TRP A 417 -0.67 -1.56 29.07
CA TRP A 417 -2.03 -1.96 28.70
C TRP A 417 -2.46 -1.46 27.32
N GLN A 418 -1.77 -0.47 26.78
CA GLN A 418 -1.97 -0.01 25.41
C GLN A 418 -1.32 -0.90 24.34
N VAL A 419 -0.35 -1.77 24.69
CA VAL A 419 0.35 -2.62 23.71
C VAL A 419 -0.60 -3.44 22.83
N PRO A 420 -1.67 -4.10 23.35
CA PRO A 420 -2.58 -4.84 22.50
C PRO A 420 -3.26 -3.99 21.42
N GLN A 421 -3.67 -2.74 21.72
CA GLN A 421 -4.32 -1.87 20.75
C GLN A 421 -3.33 -1.43 19.65
N TYR A 422 -2.08 -1.06 19.98
CA TYR A 422 -1.05 -0.72 19.00
C TYR A 422 -0.68 -1.93 18.13
N VAL A 423 -0.48 -3.10 18.73
CA VAL A 423 -0.17 -4.34 17.98
C VAL A 423 -1.28 -4.72 17.02
N LEU A 424 -2.55 -4.58 17.42
CA LEU A 424 -3.69 -4.85 16.55
C LEU A 424 -3.81 -3.81 15.42
N VAL A 425 -3.51 -2.52 15.67
CA VAL A 425 -3.49 -1.51 14.62
C VAL A 425 -2.42 -1.86 13.59
N GLY A 426 -1.17 -2.15 14.01
CA GLY A 426 -0.10 -2.52 13.09
C GLY A 426 -0.37 -3.81 12.32
N ALA A 427 -0.95 -4.82 12.98
CA ALA A 427 -1.39 -6.02 12.29
C ALA A 427 -2.45 -5.69 11.23
N SER A 428 -3.44 -4.85 11.56
CA SER A 428 -4.50 -4.46 10.62
C SER A 428 -3.96 -3.65 9.45
N GLU A 429 -2.93 -2.82 9.65
CA GLU A 429 -2.26 -2.03 8.64
C GLU A 429 -1.64 -2.89 7.53
N VAL A 430 -0.96 -3.99 7.91
CA VAL A 430 -0.38 -4.93 6.95
C VAL A 430 -1.45 -5.52 6.01
N PHE A 431 -2.63 -5.82 6.54
CA PHE A 431 -3.72 -6.37 5.74
C PHE A 431 -4.44 -5.27 4.95
N MET A 432 -4.73 -4.15 5.56
CA MET A 432 -5.53 -3.08 4.95
C MET A 432 -4.72 -2.22 3.98
N TYR A 433 -3.66 -1.53 4.45
CA TYR A 433 -2.95 -0.58 3.59
C TYR A 433 -2.14 -1.24 2.49
N VAL A 434 -1.48 -2.38 2.77
CA VAL A 434 -0.78 -3.11 1.70
C VAL A 434 -1.78 -3.71 0.72
N GLY A 435 -2.90 -4.28 1.20
CA GLY A 435 -3.98 -4.77 0.35
C GLY A 435 -4.62 -3.67 -0.50
N GLN A 436 -4.86 -2.50 0.10
CA GLN A 436 -5.39 -1.31 -0.56
C GLN A 436 -4.45 -0.78 -1.65
N LEU A 437 -3.15 -0.70 -1.36
CA LEU A 437 -2.15 -0.23 -2.31
C LEU A 437 -2.04 -1.20 -3.50
N GLU A 438 -1.99 -2.51 -3.25
CA GLU A 438 -1.97 -3.53 -4.29
C GLU A 438 -3.25 -3.49 -5.14
N PHE A 439 -4.42 -3.39 -4.50
CA PHE A 439 -5.70 -3.31 -5.18
C PHE A 439 -5.79 -2.09 -6.11
N PHE A 440 -5.60 -0.88 -5.58
CA PHE A 440 -5.76 0.33 -6.38
C PHE A 440 -4.70 0.47 -7.46
N ASN A 441 -3.44 0.05 -7.22
CA ASN A 441 -2.41 0.03 -8.26
C ASN A 441 -2.65 -1.06 -9.32
N GLY A 442 -3.11 -2.24 -8.90
CA GLY A 442 -3.38 -3.35 -9.81
C GLY A 442 -4.61 -3.13 -10.68
N GLN A 443 -5.62 -2.40 -10.17
CA GLN A 443 -6.87 -2.12 -10.89
C GLN A 443 -6.84 -0.77 -11.63
N ALA A 444 -5.86 0.10 -11.38
CA ALA A 444 -5.70 1.34 -12.12
C ALA A 444 -5.12 1.05 -13.51
N PRO A 445 -5.76 1.55 -14.60
CA PRO A 445 -5.22 1.48 -15.95
C PRO A 445 -3.84 2.14 -16.07
N ASP A 446 -3.05 1.68 -17.06
CA ASP A 446 -1.68 2.19 -17.28
C ASP A 446 -1.60 3.71 -17.41
N GLY A 447 -2.60 4.34 -18.03
CA GLY A 447 -2.70 5.79 -18.22
C GLY A 447 -3.00 6.59 -16.94
N ILE A 448 -3.42 5.93 -15.84
CA ILE A 448 -3.82 6.58 -14.59
C ILE A 448 -3.31 5.82 -13.34
N LYS A 449 -2.20 5.09 -13.44
CA LYS A 449 -1.63 4.31 -12.31
C LYS A 449 -1.35 5.15 -11.08
N SER A 450 -0.83 6.36 -11.25
CA SER A 450 -0.56 7.28 -10.13
C SER A 450 -1.83 7.72 -9.42
N PHE A 451 -2.95 7.78 -10.13
CA PHE A 451 -4.26 8.04 -9.53
C PHE A 451 -4.68 6.92 -8.56
N GLY A 452 -4.39 5.65 -8.89
CA GLY A 452 -4.64 4.52 -7.99
C GLY A 452 -3.90 4.66 -6.64
N SER A 453 -2.59 4.95 -6.67
CA SER A 453 -1.81 5.22 -5.46
C SER A 453 -2.32 6.44 -4.70
N SER A 454 -2.74 7.48 -5.42
CA SER A 454 -3.27 8.71 -4.82
C SER A 454 -4.61 8.48 -4.12
N LEU A 455 -5.44 7.55 -4.58
CA LEU A 455 -6.68 7.17 -3.87
C LEU A 455 -6.38 6.59 -2.48
N CYS A 456 -5.29 5.79 -2.33
CA CYS A 456 -4.88 5.30 -1.02
C CYS A 456 -4.56 6.45 -0.07
N MET A 457 -3.76 7.42 -0.52
CA MET A 457 -3.39 8.58 0.29
C MET A 457 -4.60 9.48 0.57
N ALA A 458 -5.50 9.65 -0.39
CA ALA A 458 -6.74 10.40 -0.21
C ALA A 458 -7.68 9.77 0.82
N SER A 459 -7.75 8.44 0.92
CA SER A 459 -8.56 7.79 1.96
C SER A 459 -8.03 8.07 3.36
N ILE A 460 -6.69 8.07 3.53
CA ILE A 460 -6.05 8.44 4.80
C ILE A 460 -6.35 9.90 5.14
N SER A 461 -6.22 10.80 4.15
CA SER A 461 -6.54 12.21 4.31
C SER A 461 -7.98 12.42 4.78
N LEU A 462 -8.94 11.87 4.05
CA LEU A 462 -10.37 12.01 4.38
C LEU A 462 -10.70 11.35 5.72
N GLY A 463 -10.09 10.22 6.05
CA GLY A 463 -10.24 9.56 7.35
C GLY A 463 -9.83 10.46 8.51
N ASN A 464 -8.74 11.21 8.37
CA ASN A 464 -8.31 12.19 9.37
C ASN A 464 -9.33 13.34 9.54
N TYR A 465 -9.88 13.88 8.44
CA TYR A 465 -10.92 14.89 8.52
C TYR A 465 -12.24 14.34 9.10
N VAL A 466 -12.61 13.10 8.75
CA VAL A 466 -13.78 12.42 9.33
C VAL A 466 -13.56 12.16 10.82
N SER A 467 -12.36 11.79 11.26
CA SER A 467 -12.01 11.65 12.68
C SER A 467 -12.22 12.96 13.43
N SER A 468 -11.68 14.07 12.93
CA SER A 468 -11.88 15.40 13.51
C SER A 468 -13.37 15.79 13.56
N MET A 469 -14.12 15.49 12.50
CA MET A 469 -15.57 15.74 12.47
C MET A 469 -16.31 14.91 13.52
N LEU A 470 -15.94 13.63 13.69
CA LEU A 470 -16.55 12.75 14.69
C LEU A 470 -16.27 13.24 16.12
N VAL A 471 -15.03 13.65 16.44
CA VAL A 471 -14.69 14.23 17.75
C VAL A 471 -15.57 15.46 18.02
N ASN A 472 -15.62 16.41 17.09
CA ASN A 472 -16.44 17.62 17.23
C ASN A 472 -17.93 17.31 17.37
N MET A 473 -18.44 16.36 16.60
CA MET A 473 -19.87 15.97 16.67
C MET A 473 -20.19 15.32 18.02
N VAL A 474 -19.32 14.40 18.49
CA VAL A 474 -19.51 13.72 19.77
C VAL A 474 -19.42 14.72 20.91
N MET A 475 -18.45 15.64 20.93
CA MET A 475 -18.34 16.68 21.93
C MET A 475 -19.57 17.61 21.89
N GLY A 476 -20.00 18.07 20.73
CA GLY A 476 -21.20 18.92 20.57
C GLY A 476 -22.51 18.27 21.06
N ILE A 477 -22.58 16.93 21.03
CA ILE A 477 -23.76 16.19 21.54
C ILE A 477 -23.63 15.91 23.04
N THR A 478 -22.45 15.55 23.53
CA THR A 478 -22.25 15.02 24.89
C THR A 478 -21.84 16.07 25.90
N ALA A 479 -21.16 17.15 25.50
CA ALA A 479 -20.81 18.31 26.34
C ALA A 479 -21.94 19.32 26.42
N ARG A 480 -23.10 18.93 26.97
CA ARG A 480 -24.27 19.83 27.12
C ARG A 480 -24.57 20.10 28.59
N GLY A 481 -24.77 21.38 28.90
CA GLY A 481 -25.01 21.82 30.26
C GLY A 481 -23.77 21.73 31.13
N ALA A 482 -23.88 21.12 32.32
CA ALA A 482 -22.76 20.92 33.25
C ALA A 482 -21.97 19.63 33.01
N LYS A 483 -22.18 18.90 31.87
CA LYS A 483 -21.48 17.65 31.58
C LYS A 483 -20.21 17.94 30.82
N PRO A 484 -19.08 17.33 31.21
CA PRO A 484 -17.77 17.57 30.57
C PRO A 484 -17.63 17.02 29.13
N GLY A 485 -18.59 16.19 28.67
CA GLY A 485 -18.49 15.49 27.38
C GLY A 485 -17.79 14.14 27.49
N TRP A 486 -17.53 13.50 26.34
CA TRP A 486 -16.82 12.23 26.33
C TRP A 486 -15.29 12.40 26.27
N ILE A 487 -14.81 13.48 25.71
CA ILE A 487 -13.38 13.80 25.54
C ILE A 487 -13.12 15.21 26.12
N PRO A 488 -13.24 15.41 27.45
CA PRO A 488 -12.94 16.67 28.09
C PRO A 488 -11.42 16.85 28.27
N ASP A 489 -10.97 18.05 28.70
CA ASP A 489 -9.57 18.34 28.99
C ASP A 489 -9.01 17.44 30.10
N ASP A 490 -9.77 17.25 31.17
CA ASP A 490 -9.48 16.21 32.14
C ASP A 490 -10.16 14.91 31.73
N LEU A 491 -9.43 14.05 31.02
CA LEU A 491 -9.89 12.76 30.53
C LEU A 491 -10.37 11.82 31.65
N ASN A 492 -10.03 12.10 32.92
CA ASN A 492 -10.49 11.32 34.05
C ASN A 492 -11.97 11.56 34.40
N THR A 493 -12.52 12.68 33.94
CA THR A 493 -13.94 13.03 34.10
C THR A 493 -14.78 12.64 32.89
N GLY A 494 -14.13 12.22 31.79
CA GLY A 494 -14.75 11.87 30.52
C GLY A 494 -15.14 10.40 30.38
N HIS A 495 -15.52 10.05 29.15
CA HIS A 495 -15.88 8.69 28.74
C HIS A 495 -15.32 8.38 27.36
N MET A 496 -14.00 8.49 27.21
CA MET A 496 -13.31 8.20 25.94
C MET A 496 -13.45 6.71 25.55
N ASP A 497 -13.71 5.82 26.50
CA ASP A 497 -14.08 4.42 26.27
C ASP A 497 -15.27 4.29 25.30
N ARG A 498 -16.30 5.13 25.47
CA ARG A 498 -17.49 5.14 24.61
C ARG A 498 -17.18 5.62 23.20
N PHE A 499 -16.25 6.54 23.06
CA PHE A 499 -15.81 7.00 21.74
C PHE A 499 -15.08 5.90 20.97
N TYR A 500 -14.21 5.13 21.62
CA TYR A 500 -13.55 3.98 20.99
C TYR A 500 -14.55 2.87 20.60
N PHE A 501 -15.54 2.57 21.46
CA PHE A 501 -16.60 1.64 21.11
C PHE A 501 -17.50 2.16 19.98
N LEU A 502 -17.72 3.47 19.88
CA LEU A 502 -18.43 4.08 18.75
C LEU A 502 -17.67 3.85 17.44
N ILE A 503 -16.35 4.09 17.41
CA ILE A 503 -15.52 3.84 16.23
C ILE A 503 -15.56 2.34 15.88
N ALA A 504 -15.47 1.44 16.86
CA ALA A 504 -15.57 0.00 16.62
C ALA A 504 -16.92 -0.38 15.97
N ALA A 505 -18.03 0.19 16.45
CA ALA A 505 -19.36 -0.05 15.88
C ALA A 505 -19.47 0.50 14.44
N LEU A 506 -18.94 1.71 14.18
CA LEU A 506 -18.90 2.28 12.82
C LEU A 506 -18.09 1.40 11.87
N THR A 507 -16.92 0.90 12.32
CA THR A 507 -16.08 -0.02 11.53
C THR A 507 -16.78 -1.35 11.27
N ALA A 508 -17.56 -1.87 12.23
CA ALA A 508 -18.38 -3.07 12.02
C ALA A 508 -19.46 -2.88 10.95
N VAL A 509 -20.15 -1.73 10.96
CA VAL A 509 -21.13 -1.38 9.93
C VAL A 509 -20.45 -1.22 8.57
N ASP A 510 -19.31 -0.53 8.53
CA ASP A 510 -18.53 -0.35 7.31
C ASP A 510 -18.05 -1.69 6.73
N PHE A 511 -17.63 -2.64 7.57
CA PHE A 511 -17.26 -3.99 7.12
C PHE A 511 -18.40 -4.68 6.38
N VAL A 512 -19.63 -4.57 6.86
CA VAL A 512 -20.80 -5.14 6.18
C VAL A 512 -20.99 -4.48 4.81
N VAL A 513 -20.94 -3.16 4.74
CA VAL A 513 -21.04 -2.39 3.47
C VAL A 513 -19.89 -2.79 2.53
N TYR A 514 -18.66 -2.89 3.06
CA TYR A 514 -17.48 -3.31 2.32
C TYR A 514 -17.67 -4.68 1.66
N VAL A 515 -18.19 -5.67 2.38
CA VAL A 515 -18.45 -7.02 1.82
C VAL A 515 -19.41 -6.97 0.64
N PHE A 516 -20.46 -6.12 0.70
CA PHE A 516 -21.35 -5.92 -0.45
C PHE A 516 -20.64 -5.27 -1.63
N CYS A 517 -19.85 -4.22 -1.39
CA CYS A 517 -19.08 -3.53 -2.44
C CYS A 517 -18.05 -4.47 -3.08
N ALA A 518 -17.33 -5.26 -2.28
CA ALA A 518 -16.32 -6.21 -2.75
C ALA A 518 -16.93 -7.33 -3.61
N ARG A 519 -18.12 -7.83 -3.26
CA ARG A 519 -18.86 -8.82 -4.08
C ARG A 519 -19.38 -8.22 -5.39
N TRP A 520 -19.74 -6.94 -5.37
CA TRP A 520 -20.22 -6.25 -6.57
C TRP A 520 -19.09 -5.92 -7.55
N TYR A 521 -17.85 -5.74 -7.07
CA TYR A 521 -16.69 -5.37 -7.88
C TYR A 521 -16.29 -6.49 -8.86
N LYS A 522 -15.92 -6.14 -10.09
CA LYS A 522 -15.33 -7.05 -11.10
C LYS A 522 -14.04 -6.43 -11.62
N CYS A 523 -12.97 -7.24 -11.63
CA CYS A 523 -11.64 -6.84 -12.10
C CYS A 523 -11.62 -6.35 -13.54
N ILE A 524 -10.58 -5.61 -13.91
CA ILE A 524 -10.32 -5.12 -15.26
C ILE A 524 -9.77 -6.26 -16.12
N ASN A 525 -10.25 -6.35 -17.38
CA ASN A 525 -9.68 -7.21 -18.41
C ASN A 525 -8.79 -6.36 -19.32
N LEU A 526 -7.48 -6.61 -19.28
CA LEU A 526 -6.50 -5.97 -20.17
C LEU A 526 -6.27 -6.85 -21.40
N ASP A 527 -6.07 -6.23 -22.57
CA ASP A 527 -5.68 -6.92 -23.79
C ASP A 527 -4.16 -7.22 -23.72
N ASP A 528 -3.80 -8.47 -23.48
CA ASP A 528 -2.43 -8.96 -23.47
C ASP A 528 -2.10 -9.51 -24.88
N ASN A 529 -1.72 -8.63 -25.80
CA ASN A 529 -1.10 -8.95 -27.10
C ASN A 529 -1.66 -10.21 -27.82
N GLY A 530 -2.96 -10.20 -28.15
CA GLY A 530 -3.53 -11.19 -29.08
C GLY A 530 -3.60 -12.64 -28.55
N LYS A 531 -3.34 -12.90 -27.29
CA LYS A 531 -3.75 -14.14 -26.65
C LYS A 531 -5.12 -13.94 -26.05
N GLU A 532 -6.12 -14.48 -26.74
CA GLU A 532 -7.47 -14.64 -26.21
C GLU A 532 -7.41 -15.39 -24.87
N LEU A 533 -7.36 -14.65 -23.78
CA LEU A 533 -7.78 -15.17 -22.50
C LEU A 533 -9.31 -15.10 -22.51
N VAL A 534 -9.93 -16.20 -22.94
CA VAL A 534 -11.35 -16.47 -22.67
C VAL A 534 -11.56 -16.20 -21.18
N PRO A 535 -12.51 -15.33 -20.79
CA PRO A 535 -12.84 -15.12 -19.38
C PRO A 535 -13.49 -16.40 -18.86
N LEU A 536 -12.68 -17.32 -18.36
CA LEU A 536 -13.16 -18.40 -17.51
C LEU A 536 -13.69 -17.72 -16.25
N GLY A 537 -15.01 -17.61 -16.17
CA GLY A 537 -15.69 -17.26 -14.92
C GLY A 537 -15.13 -18.15 -13.82
N GLN A 538 -14.92 -17.64 -12.62
CA GLN A 538 -14.38 -18.40 -11.49
C GLN A 538 -15.15 -19.71 -11.23
N GLU A 539 -16.40 -19.82 -11.68
CA GLU A 539 -17.22 -21.04 -11.63
C GLU A 539 -16.75 -22.11 -12.63
N ASP A 540 -16.31 -21.72 -13.84
CA ASP A 540 -15.83 -22.67 -14.85
C ASP A 540 -14.45 -23.23 -14.52
N GLU A 541 -13.58 -22.47 -13.89
CA GLU A 541 -12.26 -22.94 -13.45
C GLU A 541 -12.36 -23.90 -12.24
N VAL A 542 -13.31 -23.67 -11.34
CA VAL A 542 -13.62 -24.59 -10.23
C VAL A 542 -14.29 -25.86 -10.79
N LEU A 543 -15.16 -25.73 -11.78
CA LEU A 543 -15.82 -26.88 -12.43
C LEU A 543 -14.84 -27.73 -13.23
N ALA A 544 -13.90 -27.10 -13.97
CA ALA A 544 -12.83 -27.79 -14.69
C ALA A 544 -11.86 -28.51 -13.74
N LYS A 545 -11.48 -27.90 -12.62
CA LYS A 545 -10.67 -28.52 -11.57
C LYS A 545 -11.41 -29.64 -10.83
N LEU A 546 -12.71 -29.51 -10.61
CA LEU A 546 -13.55 -30.59 -10.05
C LEU A 546 -13.69 -31.76 -11.04
N LYS A 547 -13.90 -31.49 -12.33
CA LYS A 547 -13.95 -32.56 -13.37
C LYS A 547 -12.61 -33.28 -13.45
N LEU A 548 -11.48 -32.56 -13.49
CA LEU A 548 -10.14 -33.16 -13.51
C LEU A 548 -9.84 -34.00 -12.26
N LYS A 549 -10.35 -33.57 -11.11
CA LYS A 549 -10.20 -34.31 -9.84
C LYS A 549 -11.11 -35.55 -9.81
N THR A 550 -12.27 -35.50 -10.43
CA THR A 550 -13.20 -36.65 -10.55
C THR A 550 -12.63 -37.68 -11.53
N GLU A 551 -12.09 -37.25 -12.67
CA GLU A 551 -11.42 -38.15 -13.63
C GLU A 551 -10.15 -38.78 -13.05
N LEU A 552 -9.36 -38.04 -12.24
CA LEU A 552 -8.21 -38.61 -11.51
C LEU A 552 -8.62 -39.59 -10.40
N LEU A 553 -9.77 -39.36 -9.75
CA LEU A 553 -10.35 -40.29 -8.77
C LEU A 553 -10.90 -41.54 -9.44
N GLU A 554 -11.56 -41.42 -10.59
CA GLU A 554 -12.02 -42.57 -11.38
C GLU A 554 -10.84 -43.37 -11.93
N CYS A 555 -9.76 -42.73 -12.39
CA CYS A 555 -8.52 -43.41 -12.83
C CYS A 555 -7.83 -44.16 -11.68
N THR A 556 -7.87 -43.61 -10.44
CA THR A 556 -7.32 -44.27 -9.26
C THR A 556 -8.18 -45.38 -8.71
N LEU A 557 -9.49 -45.27 -8.83
CA LEU A 557 -10.45 -46.34 -8.46
C LEU A 557 -10.43 -47.49 -9.49
N SER A 558 -10.31 -47.19 -10.78
CA SER A 558 -10.16 -48.18 -11.84
C SER A 558 -8.87 -49.01 -11.72
N ARG A 559 -7.79 -48.43 -11.18
CA ARG A 559 -6.54 -49.15 -10.89
C ARG A 559 -6.64 -50.13 -9.71
N ARG A 560 -7.65 -50.04 -8.85
CA ARG A 560 -7.87 -50.99 -7.73
C ARG A 560 -8.66 -52.23 -8.10
N HIS A 561 -9.25 -52.32 -9.33
CA HIS A 561 -10.01 -53.47 -9.81
C HIS A 561 -9.31 -54.29 -10.89
N CYS A 562 -8.05 -54.05 -11.20
CA CYS A 562 -7.25 -54.86 -12.12
C CYS A 562 -6.20 -55.72 -11.40
N PHE A 563 -6.62 -56.49 -10.39
CA PHE A 563 -5.88 -57.67 -9.90
C PHE A 563 -6.82 -58.84 -9.87
N GLU A 564 -6.64 -59.75 -10.83
CA GLU A 564 -7.11 -61.11 -11.05
C GLU A 564 -7.77 -61.28 -12.41
N PHE A 565 -6.99 -61.77 -13.40
CA PHE A 565 -7.37 -62.91 -14.23
C PHE A 565 -6.16 -63.38 -15.09
N LYS A 566 -5.92 -64.68 -15.07
CA LYS A 566 -4.90 -65.44 -15.75
C LYS A 566 -5.26 -65.70 -17.25
N PRO A 567 -4.29 -66.02 -18.12
CA PRO A 567 -4.46 -66.00 -19.59
C PRO A 567 -4.86 -67.35 -20.18
N THR A 568 -5.55 -67.35 -21.31
CA THR A 568 -5.56 -68.44 -22.30
C THR A 568 -5.46 -67.86 -23.71
N THR A 569 -4.71 -68.60 -24.52
CA THR A 569 -4.11 -68.40 -25.82
C THR A 569 -5.08 -68.32 -27.03
N PRO A 570 -4.59 -68.21 -28.27
CA PRO A 570 -5.02 -67.23 -29.27
C PRO A 570 -5.73 -67.84 -30.48
N GLU A 571 -6.43 -67.06 -31.27
CA GLU A 571 -6.73 -67.41 -32.69
C GLU A 571 -6.79 -66.15 -33.58
N SER A 572 -6.40 -66.34 -34.83
CA SER A 572 -6.02 -65.40 -35.87
C SER A 572 -7.22 -64.92 -36.73
N PRO A 573 -7.01 -63.94 -37.66
CA PRO A 573 -8.03 -62.98 -38.15
C PRO A 573 -8.68 -63.35 -39.49
N PRO A 574 -9.62 -62.54 -39.97
CA PRO A 574 -9.44 -61.97 -41.32
C PRO A 574 -9.99 -60.54 -41.55
N SER A 575 -9.19 -59.82 -42.29
CA SER A 575 -9.41 -58.95 -43.47
C SER A 575 -10.47 -57.86 -43.52
N ALA A 576 -10.00 -56.72 -43.91
CA ALA A 576 -10.42 -55.78 -44.96
C ALA A 576 -11.14 -54.45 -44.59
N THR A 577 -10.40 -53.39 -44.64
CA THR A 577 -10.51 -52.10 -45.39
C THR A 577 -11.55 -51.05 -44.95
N PRO A 578 -11.44 -49.76 -45.41
CA PRO A 578 -10.91 -48.66 -44.58
C PRO A 578 -11.91 -47.49 -44.54
N ASP A 579 -11.81 -46.64 -43.54
CA ASP A 579 -11.87 -45.18 -43.77
C ASP A 579 -11.67 -44.38 -42.45
N SER A 580 -10.70 -43.54 -42.57
CA SER A 580 -10.57 -42.18 -41.95
C SER A 580 -11.03 -41.98 -40.50
N VAL A 581 -10.08 -41.84 -39.64
CA VAL A 581 -9.82 -40.75 -38.67
C VAL A 581 -8.68 -41.23 -37.75
N GLN A 582 -7.53 -40.54 -37.77
CA GLN A 582 -6.37 -40.86 -36.93
C GLN A 582 -6.56 -40.30 -35.50
N PRO A 583 -6.27 -41.11 -34.47
CA PRO A 583 -6.04 -40.60 -33.12
C PRO A 583 -4.59 -40.28 -32.89
N ILE A 584 -4.34 -39.23 -32.15
CA ILE A 584 -3.03 -38.75 -31.70
C ILE A 584 -2.47 -39.70 -30.63
N ASP A 585 -1.38 -40.41 -30.96
CA ASP A 585 -0.65 -41.25 -30.01
C ASP A 585 0.29 -40.42 -29.15
N VAL A 586 0.06 -40.48 -27.84
CA VAL A 586 0.99 -39.95 -26.83
C VAL A 586 1.86 -41.07 -26.31
N HIS A 587 3.11 -41.17 -26.82
CA HIS A 587 4.13 -42.12 -26.32
C HIS A 587 4.79 -41.61 -25.03
N LEU A 588 4.44 -42.22 -23.89
CA LEU A 588 5.20 -42.16 -22.65
C LEU A 588 6.33 -43.23 -22.67
N ARG A 589 7.61 -42.84 -22.79
CA ARG A 589 8.75 -43.72 -22.58
C ARG A 589 9.23 -43.70 -21.14
N TYR A 590 9.19 -44.85 -20.47
CA TYR A 590 9.89 -45.10 -19.22
C TYR A 590 11.27 -45.71 -19.53
N PRO A 591 12.37 -45.35 -18.86
CA PRO A 591 13.65 -46.03 -18.99
C PRO A 591 13.68 -47.31 -18.14
N ARG A 592 14.11 -48.44 -18.77
CA ARG A 592 14.41 -49.72 -18.11
C ARG A 592 15.66 -49.60 -17.25
N ARG A 593 15.61 -50.10 -16.04
CA ARG A 593 16.77 -50.45 -15.21
C ARG A 593 17.30 -51.81 -15.65
N THR A 594 18.60 -51.92 -15.95
CA THR A 594 19.38 -53.15 -15.89
C THR A 594 20.35 -53.03 -14.72
N GLY A 595 20.51 -54.14 -14.01
CA GLY A 595 21.04 -54.18 -12.68
C GLY A 595 22.55 -54.27 -12.54
N SER A 596 22.89 -54.39 -11.30
CA SER A 596 24.04 -54.89 -10.58
C SER A 596 25.10 -53.87 -10.14
N GLY A 597 25.36 -53.85 -8.82
CA GLY A 597 26.55 -53.31 -8.20
C GLY A 597 26.27 -52.57 -6.89
N ASN A 598 26.59 -53.20 -5.79
CA ASN A 598 26.62 -52.67 -4.44
C ASN A 598 27.42 -51.36 -4.33
N GLU A 599 26.94 -50.39 -3.59
CA GLU A 599 27.65 -49.80 -2.44
C GLU A 599 26.84 -48.70 -1.76
N LEU A 600 27.03 -48.59 -0.46
CA LEU A 600 26.44 -47.69 0.50
C LEU A 600 26.71 -46.19 0.14
N CYS A 601 25.77 -45.32 0.41
CA CYS A 601 25.84 -44.16 1.30
C CYS A 601 24.77 -43.12 0.98
N ASP A 602 24.09 -42.77 2.04
CA ASP A 602 23.59 -41.46 2.51
C ASP A 602 22.95 -40.43 1.56
N ASP A 603 21.72 -40.21 1.89
CA ASP A 603 20.98 -38.95 2.18
C ASP A 603 21.04 -37.74 1.24
N THR A 604 19.85 -37.22 1.04
CA THR A 604 19.41 -35.87 0.65
C THR A 604 18.80 -35.67 -0.73
N ARG A 605 17.48 -35.53 -0.68
CA ARG A 605 16.60 -34.62 -1.45
C ARG A 605 17.00 -34.21 -2.88
N ALA A 606 16.28 -34.72 -3.87
CA ALA A 606 16.07 -34.02 -5.14
C ALA A 606 14.64 -34.27 -5.69
N ARG A 607 13.89 -33.21 -5.90
CA ARG A 607 12.58 -33.20 -6.58
C ARG A 607 12.79 -33.33 -8.10
N PRO A 608 11.92 -34.01 -8.85
CA PRO A 608 12.04 -34.08 -10.32
C PRO A 608 11.53 -32.78 -10.97
N ARG A 609 12.33 -32.22 -11.87
CA ARG A 609 11.93 -31.18 -12.82
C ARG A 609 11.37 -31.85 -14.08
N CYS A 610 10.16 -31.46 -14.48
CA CYS A 610 9.63 -31.72 -15.81
C CYS A 610 10.24 -30.74 -16.81
N CYS A 611 10.96 -31.25 -17.82
CA CYS A 611 11.30 -30.50 -19.02
C CYS A 611 10.26 -30.80 -20.10
N VAL A 612 9.62 -29.74 -20.60
CA VAL A 612 8.81 -29.77 -21.82
C VAL A 612 9.69 -29.21 -22.95
N THR A 613 9.99 -30.03 -23.95
CA THR A 613 10.62 -29.57 -25.19
C THR A 613 9.53 -29.31 -26.23
N GLN A 614 9.50 -28.11 -26.73
CA GLN A 614 8.71 -27.70 -27.89
C GLN A 614 9.55 -27.96 -29.14
N GLN A 615 9.01 -28.70 -30.10
CA GLN A 615 9.57 -28.87 -31.44
C GLN A 615 8.83 -27.93 -32.40
N ASP A 616 9.59 -27.04 -33.03
CA ASP A 616 9.15 -26.19 -34.12
C ASP A 616 9.09 -26.95 -35.43
N LEU A 617 8.07 -26.67 -36.21
CA LEU A 617 7.92 -27.02 -37.60
C LEU A 617 8.25 -25.83 -38.49
N ALA A 618 9.29 -26.03 -39.24
CA ALA A 618 9.44 -25.95 -40.68
C ALA A 618 9.61 -24.63 -41.40
N GLY A 619 10.60 -24.61 -42.15
CA GLY A 619 10.53 -24.14 -43.54
C GLY A 619 11.41 -22.99 -43.95
N ASP A 620 12.44 -23.39 -44.49
CA ASP A 620 13.04 -23.04 -45.79
C ASP A 620 14.08 -21.91 -45.90
N LYS A 621 15.25 -22.43 -46.33
CA LYS A 621 16.27 -21.96 -47.28
C LYS A 621 17.29 -20.87 -46.94
N ASP A 622 18.52 -21.42 -47.15
CA ASP A 622 19.74 -20.83 -47.75
C ASP A 622 20.45 -19.67 -47.03
N GLU A 623 21.63 -19.90 -46.53
CA GLU A 623 22.93 -19.84 -47.23
C GLU A 623 24.11 -20.13 -46.29
N MET A 624 25.11 -20.72 -46.90
CA MET A 624 26.43 -21.08 -46.42
C MET A 624 27.27 -19.90 -45.93
N SER A 625 28.08 -20.09 -44.87
CA SER A 625 29.53 -20.09 -45.00
C SER A 625 30.27 -20.12 -43.65
N THR A 626 31.22 -21.04 -43.64
CA THR A 626 32.55 -21.08 -43.03
C THR A 626 32.74 -21.05 -41.51
N CYS A 627 33.36 -22.15 -41.08
CA CYS A 627 34.11 -22.39 -39.86
C CYS A 627 35.27 -21.41 -39.67
N GLU A 628 35.60 -21.10 -38.41
CA GLU A 628 36.96 -21.27 -37.94
C GLU A 628 37.06 -21.34 -36.41
N HIS A 629 38.08 -22.06 -35.99
CA HIS A 629 38.50 -22.51 -34.67
C HIS A 629 38.93 -21.40 -33.70
N GLY A 630 38.81 -21.70 -32.37
CA GLY A 630 39.74 -21.08 -31.44
C GLY A 630 39.37 -21.15 -29.94
N SER A 631 39.83 -22.24 -29.29
CA SER A 631 40.56 -22.25 -28.01
C SER A 631 39.92 -21.69 -26.72
N SER A 632 39.63 -22.64 -25.84
CA SER A 632 39.86 -22.68 -24.37
C SER A 632 40.28 -21.40 -23.62
N ARG A 633 39.58 -21.09 -22.52
CA ARG A 633 40.16 -20.78 -21.18
C ARG A 633 39.14 -20.73 -20.07
N SER A 634 39.33 -21.60 -19.12
CA SER A 634 39.31 -21.47 -17.65
C SER A 634 38.20 -20.70 -16.96
N ALA A 635 37.39 -21.43 -16.21
CA ALA A 635 36.56 -20.97 -15.11
C ALA A 635 37.42 -20.46 -13.95
N GLU A 636 37.19 -19.27 -13.46
CA GLU A 636 37.61 -18.84 -12.12
C GLU A 636 36.37 -18.73 -11.23
N ILE A 637 36.39 -19.58 -10.20
CA ILE A 637 35.49 -19.52 -9.04
C ILE A 637 36.05 -18.45 -8.10
N VAL A 638 35.32 -17.41 -7.84
CA VAL A 638 35.58 -16.46 -6.74
C VAL A 638 34.65 -16.78 -5.60
N THR A 639 35.20 -17.44 -4.59
CA THR A 639 34.67 -17.55 -3.23
C THR A 639 34.96 -16.25 -2.49
N ILE A 640 33.94 -15.65 -1.86
CA ILE A 640 34.11 -14.56 -0.90
C ILE A 640 33.82 -15.12 0.47
N ASP A 641 34.87 -15.39 1.22
CA ASP A 641 34.85 -15.60 2.66
C ASP A 641 35.30 -14.33 3.39
N GLY A 642 34.69 -14.08 4.53
CA GLY A 642 35.39 -13.52 5.68
C GLY A 642 35.24 -12.04 5.99
N TRP A 643 34.33 -11.73 6.91
CA TRP A 643 34.38 -10.53 7.73
C TRP A 643 35.50 -10.64 8.78
N GLY A 644 36.53 -9.83 8.65
CA GLY A 644 37.56 -9.66 9.67
C GLY A 644 37.59 -8.22 10.17
N PHE A 645 37.16 -8.00 11.42
CA PHE A 645 37.46 -6.78 12.18
C PHE A 645 38.94 -6.80 12.57
N GLN A 646 39.67 -5.77 12.17
CA GLN A 646 40.95 -5.42 12.83
C GLN A 646 40.91 -3.96 13.25
N ALA A 647 40.92 -3.77 14.55
CA ALA A 647 41.28 -2.51 15.19
C ALA A 647 42.80 -2.38 15.16
N SER A 648 43.32 -1.18 14.87
CA SER A 648 44.68 -0.83 15.17
C SER A 648 44.77 0.67 15.52
N PRO A 649 45.66 1.05 16.46
CA PRO A 649 45.61 2.32 17.16
C PRO A 649 46.65 3.33 16.69
N THR A 650 46.43 4.60 17.10
CA THR A 650 47.40 5.69 17.33
C THR A 650 48.22 6.27 16.15
N ALA A 651 47.95 7.47 15.82
CA ALA A 651 48.75 8.68 16.09
C ALA A 651 47.90 9.92 15.78
#